data_794dcc9699129472ea7f4de9b15fb4b0
#
_entry.id   794dcc9699129472ea7f4de9b15fb4b0
#
_cell.length_a   1.000
_cell.length_b   1.000
_cell.length_c   1.000
_cell.angle_alpha   90.00
_cell.angle_beta   90.00
_cell.angle_gamma   90.00
#
_symmetry.space_group_name_H-M   'P 1'
#
loop_
_entity.id
_entity.type
_entity.pdbx_description
1 polymer ?
#
loop_
_entity_poly.entity_id
_entity_poly.type
_entity_poly.pdbx_seq_one_letter_code
_entity_poly.pdbx_strand_id
1 'polypeptide(L)'
;MNPTTFHKSRLATSIALVLGVAMPGYAVADDAAAAKEDKIEVITVTGIRGSLIKSMDTKRESEGILDAISAEDIGKFPDTNLAESLQRITGVSIDRVNGEGSKVTVRGFGPDFNLVTLNGRQMPVTTGSRSFDFANISSDSISGVEVHKTALASNPTGGIGSTIDVQTLRPLDSPGTKAIASVAAVDDRSTDKGSATPEVSALYSNTFNDNKFGILLSGSYQERESGNQQANVGTGWRSFLGKVDDNWGAGTAEWGGVPQGNQVNRPSADEVYSVPQTTIYKFEEQQRKRTNGQLVLQYSPRDDIKATLDYTYMRNDIDTQYNDVSAWFTFAPSSSVWTDGPISSPLVYSETYDAKQDLSMGAGDYGVRNESGSLGFNLEWEVNDKLSLTFDAHTSDAENKPNSPNGSNSSLSTAGFVRTYAATDFSGDLPVLAVGGGNAVTPQDMRVTGSVFGSARNKSEIDQVQFDGDYTLNDESNIDFGIALTTVDNHSQSVNVQRNDWGGVGKAGDLDPSWFPAETIHDKFTANGGNFSAFTGKSFDVLNKIFMWDFERVRAQAEKLYTPAGYKGKGDCGTDFCPSSDYASDTDRYTEEESQSAYVQYNYRNDWKGKPYDLHVGLRYEQTDVTSTSAVAAYDRADWIADTEIALHASGKREFQTQQGDYDYLLPSINFNIEIVEDVMLRAAYSETIGRPDYVSIQGGTVVGTLANRSGGSGSSGNPSLLPLESQNYDFSAEWYYAEASYLSAGYFRKNVTNFITNLKVDSTIYNLANPADGKKYREALAAVGADAAAIRNWIFANYPNDPSVNVPGKVISGKAGEDNTMIFKIDTPSNGAEEETIDGWEFAIQHAFGETGFGTILNYTMVDSGVEYDNFILKDQPALVGLSDTANVILFYENNGLQARIAYNWRDEFLNSRGQDTGANPKYTEAYSQIDASVSYDLPQVKGLTVYLEALNITDEYIRVHGRAKEQVLNLTEAGSRYSIGARYSF
;
A
#
# COMPACT_ATOMS: atom_id res chain seq x y z
N MET A 1 33.31 2.93 -16.03
CA MET A 1 33.65 3.53 -14.72
C MET A 1 33.06 2.58 -13.70
N ASN A 2 33.83 2.20 -12.68
CA ASN A 2 33.43 1.16 -11.74
C ASN A 2 32.10 1.50 -11.07
N PRO A 3 31.22 0.51 -10.82
CA PRO A 3 30.06 0.72 -9.98
C PRO A 3 30.55 1.15 -8.60
N THR A 4 30.05 2.29 -8.13
CA THR A 4 30.24 2.74 -6.76
C THR A 4 29.71 1.64 -5.85
N THR A 5 30.60 0.96 -5.19
CA THR A 5 30.27 0.08 -4.08
C THR A 5 29.52 0.92 -3.05
N PHE A 6 28.27 0.51 -2.72
CA PHE A 6 27.56 0.98 -1.55
C PHE A 6 28.55 1.10 -0.38
N HIS A 7 28.67 2.28 0.18
CA HIS A 7 29.39 2.43 1.42
C HIS A 7 28.68 1.58 2.46
N LYS A 8 29.31 0.49 2.89
CA LYS A 8 28.88 -0.20 4.11
C LYS A 8 28.82 0.87 5.19
N SER A 9 27.64 1.08 5.73
CA SER A 9 27.37 2.10 6.73
C SER A 9 28.51 2.12 7.75
N ARG A 10 29.06 3.28 8.01
CA ARG A 10 30.11 3.48 9.02
C ARG A 10 29.63 3.07 10.41
N LEU A 11 28.32 3.04 10.61
CA LEU A 11 27.67 2.59 11.84
C LEU A 11 27.80 1.08 12.05
N ALA A 12 27.58 0.25 11.04
CA ALA A 12 27.71 -1.21 11.13
C ALA A 12 29.12 -1.61 11.55
N THR A 13 30.14 -0.84 11.14
CA THR A 13 31.52 -1.05 11.54
C THR A 13 31.77 -0.59 13.00
N SER A 14 31.07 0.42 13.49
CA SER A 14 31.18 0.92 14.86
C SER A 14 30.49 0.00 15.86
N ILE A 15 29.35 -0.56 15.52
CA ILE A 15 28.62 -1.55 16.35
C ILE A 15 29.46 -2.84 16.50
N ALA A 16 30.13 -3.30 15.44
CA ALA A 16 31.00 -4.46 15.48
C ALA A 16 32.24 -4.26 16.36
N LEU A 17 32.69 -3.02 16.57
CA LEU A 17 33.86 -2.71 17.40
C LEU A 17 33.53 -2.67 18.90
N VAL A 18 32.29 -2.35 19.28
CA VAL A 18 31.86 -2.31 20.68
C VAL A 18 31.62 -3.70 21.25
N LEU A 19 31.29 -4.68 20.43
CA LEU A 19 31.06 -6.07 20.83
C LEU A 19 32.33 -6.89 21.12
N GLY A 20 33.49 -6.35 20.85
CA GLY A 20 34.81 -7.06 20.97
C GLY A 20 35.51 -6.95 22.33
N VAL A 21 34.98 -6.23 23.33
CA VAL A 21 35.80 -5.83 24.50
C VAL A 21 35.26 -6.33 25.86
N ALA A 22 34.32 -7.23 26.00
CA ALA A 22 33.83 -7.65 27.31
C ALA A 22 33.62 -9.15 27.45
N MET A 23 34.69 -9.92 27.69
CA MET A 23 34.58 -11.21 28.40
C MET A 23 35.71 -11.39 29.40
N PRO A 24 35.48 -11.23 30.71
CA PRO A 24 36.32 -11.84 31.75
C PRO A 24 35.70 -13.15 32.25
N GLY A 25 36.55 -14.14 32.41
CA GLY A 25 36.19 -15.51 32.84
C GLY A 25 35.77 -15.65 34.31
N TYR A 26 35.10 -16.73 34.58
CA TYR A 26 34.41 -17.04 35.83
C TYR A 26 34.99 -18.12 36.63
N ALA A 27 34.90 -17.91 37.95
CA ALA A 27 34.99 -18.94 38.97
C ALA A 27 33.64 -19.13 39.65
N VAL A 28 33.24 -20.37 39.84
CA VAL A 28 32.04 -20.81 40.55
C VAL A 28 32.29 -20.88 42.04
N ALA A 29 31.36 -20.40 42.86
CA ALA A 29 31.31 -20.73 44.30
C ALA A 29 29.84 -20.87 44.73
N ASP A 30 29.60 -21.89 45.52
CA ASP A 30 28.35 -22.49 45.98
C ASP A 30 27.91 -21.97 47.37
N ASP A 31 26.62 -22.09 47.66
CA ASP A 31 25.92 -22.13 48.93
C ASP A 31 25.72 -20.89 49.83
N ALA A 32 24.45 -20.53 50.09
CA ALA A 32 23.79 -20.70 51.38
C ALA A 32 22.42 -20.01 51.55
N ALA A 33 21.43 -20.84 52.01
CA ALA A 33 20.37 -20.55 52.95
C ALA A 33 19.24 -19.54 52.65
N ALA A 34 18.07 -20.11 52.50
CA ALA A 34 16.73 -19.51 52.36
C ALA A 34 16.28 -18.71 53.57
N ALA A 35 15.84 -17.47 53.37
CA ALA A 35 14.85 -16.78 54.17
C ALA A 35 13.50 -16.83 53.42
N LYS A 36 12.45 -17.27 54.12
CA LYS A 36 11.09 -17.21 53.60
C LYS A 36 10.62 -15.75 53.68
N GLU A 37 10.55 -15.12 52.53
CA GLU A 37 9.71 -13.94 52.34
C GLU A 37 8.31 -14.40 51.94
N ASP A 38 7.29 -13.84 52.55
CA ASP A 38 5.90 -14.00 52.16
C ASP A 38 5.77 -13.43 50.73
N LYS A 39 5.67 -14.31 49.75
CA LYS A 39 5.34 -13.92 48.40
C LYS A 39 3.92 -13.36 48.39
N ILE A 40 3.79 -12.06 48.18
CA ILE A 40 2.55 -11.50 47.66
C ILE A 40 2.33 -12.19 46.31
N GLU A 41 1.31 -13.04 46.25
CA GLU A 41 0.85 -13.58 44.95
C GLU A 41 0.38 -12.40 44.12
N VAL A 42 1.20 -11.95 43.20
CA VAL A 42 0.76 -11.07 42.11
C VAL A 42 -0.11 -11.95 41.22
N ILE A 43 -1.41 -11.80 41.34
CA ILE A 43 -2.38 -12.43 40.42
C ILE A 43 -2.21 -11.72 39.07
N THR A 44 -1.43 -12.30 38.23
CA THR A 44 -1.34 -11.83 36.82
C THR A 44 -2.64 -12.22 36.16
N VAL A 45 -3.51 -11.24 35.86
CA VAL A 45 -4.73 -11.45 35.09
C VAL A 45 -4.30 -11.68 33.65
N THR A 46 -4.53 -12.89 33.13
CA THR A 46 -4.24 -13.28 31.73
C THR A 46 -5.56 -13.42 30.97
N GLY A 47 -5.50 -13.55 29.66
CA GLY A 47 -6.66 -13.70 28.79
C GLY A 47 -7.22 -12.38 28.27
N ILE A 48 -8.44 -12.42 27.75
CA ILE A 48 -9.09 -11.25 27.14
C ILE A 48 -9.24 -10.10 28.15
N ARG A 49 -9.73 -10.40 29.37
CA ARG A 49 -9.89 -9.36 30.40
C ARG A 49 -8.54 -8.77 30.82
N GLY A 50 -7.51 -9.60 30.97
CA GLY A 50 -6.16 -9.14 31.31
C GLY A 50 -5.58 -8.19 30.26
N SER A 51 -5.72 -8.53 29.00
CA SER A 51 -5.31 -7.67 27.87
C SER A 51 -6.08 -6.34 27.88
N LEU A 52 -7.39 -6.37 28.11
CA LEU A 52 -8.24 -5.17 28.14
C LEU A 52 -7.91 -4.24 29.31
N ILE A 53 -7.59 -4.79 30.50
CA ILE A 53 -7.14 -4.02 31.66
C ILE A 53 -5.82 -3.33 31.33
N LYS A 54 -4.84 -4.09 30.86
CA LYS A 54 -3.53 -3.55 30.53
C LYS A 54 -3.59 -2.46 29.45
N SER A 55 -4.40 -2.67 28.39
CA SER A 55 -4.61 -1.66 27.35
C SER A 55 -5.29 -0.40 27.88
N MET A 56 -6.27 -0.56 28.77
CA MET A 56 -6.97 0.53 29.46
C MET A 56 -6.04 1.32 30.38
N ASP A 57 -5.16 0.63 31.14
CA ASP A 57 -4.20 1.26 32.04
C ASP A 57 -3.14 2.03 31.21
N THR A 58 -2.61 1.45 30.14
CA THR A 58 -1.71 2.15 29.21
C THR A 58 -2.34 3.43 28.67
N LYS A 59 -3.62 3.39 28.26
CA LYS A 59 -4.37 4.59 27.84
C LYS A 59 -4.51 5.60 28.95
N ARG A 60 -4.87 5.17 30.17
CA ARG A 60 -5.11 6.04 31.34
C ARG A 60 -3.84 6.75 31.80
N GLU A 61 -2.71 6.06 31.79
CA GLU A 61 -1.42 6.56 32.26
C GLU A 61 -0.64 7.37 31.22
N SER A 62 -1.09 7.37 29.98
CA SER A 62 -0.45 8.07 28.87
C SER A 62 -0.40 9.58 29.05
N GLU A 63 0.71 10.20 28.69
CA GLU A 63 0.91 11.66 28.68
C GLU A 63 0.08 12.39 27.62
N GLY A 64 -0.22 11.72 26.50
CA GLY A 64 -1.05 12.20 25.41
C GLY A 64 -2.31 11.34 25.21
N ILE A 65 -3.01 11.56 24.11
CA ILE A 65 -4.13 10.69 23.70
C ILE A 65 -3.55 9.50 22.93
N LEU A 66 -3.72 8.33 23.54
CA LEU A 66 -3.20 7.06 23.06
C LEU A 66 -4.27 5.97 23.19
N ASP A 67 -4.27 5.04 22.26
CA ASP A 67 -4.95 3.75 22.37
C ASP A 67 -3.94 2.61 22.23
N ALA A 68 -4.16 1.53 22.97
CA ALA A 68 -3.27 0.38 22.97
C ALA A 68 -4.02 -0.94 22.80
N ILE A 69 -3.32 -1.93 22.25
CA ILE A 69 -3.70 -3.33 22.29
C ILE A 69 -2.55 -4.12 22.89
N SER A 70 -2.84 -4.85 23.97
CA SER A 70 -1.86 -5.70 24.63
C SER A 70 -2.10 -7.17 24.31
N ALA A 71 -1.05 -7.98 24.28
CA ALA A 71 -1.17 -9.43 24.14
C ALA A 71 -2.05 -10.02 25.27
N GLU A 72 -2.89 -11.01 24.97
CA GLU A 72 -3.74 -11.71 25.93
C GLU A 72 -2.93 -12.61 26.86
N ASP A 73 -1.81 -13.14 26.35
CA ASP A 73 -0.80 -13.90 27.07
C ASP A 73 0.50 -13.82 26.26
N ILE A 74 1.61 -14.26 26.82
CA ILE A 74 2.89 -14.29 26.11
C ILE A 74 2.75 -15.11 24.83
N GLY A 75 3.10 -14.49 23.68
CA GLY A 75 2.93 -15.08 22.35
C GLY A 75 1.46 -15.36 21.98
N LYS A 76 0.46 -14.76 22.60
CA LYS A 76 -0.96 -14.80 22.22
C LYS A 76 -1.47 -13.38 22.01
N PHE A 77 -1.36 -12.90 20.78
CA PHE A 77 -2.00 -11.67 20.38
C PHE A 77 -3.48 -11.94 20.04
N PRO A 78 -4.37 -10.94 20.14
CA PRO A 78 -5.80 -11.14 19.87
C PRO A 78 -6.14 -11.78 18.52
N ASP A 79 -5.34 -11.52 17.47
CA ASP A 79 -5.51 -12.07 16.15
C ASP A 79 -4.15 -12.51 15.57
N THR A 80 -4.19 -13.42 14.60
CA THR A 80 -3.00 -13.90 13.88
C THR A 80 -2.40 -12.86 12.94
N ASN A 81 -3.20 -11.86 12.50
CA ASN A 81 -2.76 -10.70 11.74
C ASN A 81 -2.84 -9.43 12.59
N LEU A 82 -1.76 -8.67 12.65
CA LEU A 82 -1.67 -7.49 13.50
C LEU A 82 -2.60 -6.35 13.05
N ALA A 83 -2.82 -6.15 11.75
CA ALA A 83 -3.74 -5.15 11.24
C ALA A 83 -5.19 -5.42 11.66
N GLU A 84 -5.62 -6.69 11.68
CA GLU A 84 -6.97 -7.06 12.13
C GLU A 84 -7.18 -6.70 13.62
N SER A 85 -6.15 -6.85 14.44
CA SER A 85 -6.19 -6.39 15.83
C SER A 85 -6.28 -4.86 15.92
N LEU A 86 -5.49 -4.14 15.13
CA LEU A 86 -5.48 -2.68 15.11
C LEU A 86 -6.83 -2.08 14.71
N GLN A 87 -7.62 -2.75 13.88
CA GLN A 87 -8.96 -2.31 13.52
C GLN A 87 -9.90 -2.18 14.73
N ARG A 88 -9.61 -2.81 15.86
CA ARG A 88 -10.39 -2.71 17.10
C ARG A 88 -10.17 -1.39 17.86
N ILE A 89 -9.13 -0.65 17.49
CA ILE A 89 -8.84 0.67 18.06
C ILE A 89 -9.78 1.70 17.44
N THR A 90 -10.30 2.60 18.27
CA THR A 90 -11.15 3.71 17.83
C THR A 90 -10.39 4.57 16.82
N GLY A 91 -11.04 4.97 15.73
CA GLY A 91 -10.41 5.78 14.67
C GLY A 91 -9.44 5.04 13.76
N VAL A 92 -9.34 3.72 13.89
CA VAL A 92 -8.47 2.89 13.06
C VAL A 92 -9.30 2.06 12.08
N SER A 93 -8.94 2.12 10.82
CA SER A 93 -9.46 1.23 9.77
C SER A 93 -8.31 0.58 9.01
N ILE A 94 -8.59 -0.54 8.33
CA ILE A 94 -7.57 -1.28 7.61
C ILE A 94 -7.96 -1.48 6.14
N ASP A 95 -6.95 -1.54 5.31
CA ASP A 95 -7.10 -1.99 3.93
C ASP A 95 -6.68 -3.46 3.84
N ARG A 96 -7.44 -4.24 3.05
CA ARG A 96 -7.19 -5.67 2.87
C ARG A 96 -6.70 -5.97 1.47
N VAL A 97 -5.72 -6.85 1.38
CA VAL A 97 -5.22 -7.40 0.13
C VAL A 97 -5.43 -8.91 0.16
N ASN A 98 -6.17 -9.44 -0.79
CA ASN A 98 -6.52 -10.87 -0.86
C ASN A 98 -7.11 -11.42 0.46
N GLY A 99 -8.06 -10.65 1.04
CA GLY A 99 -8.76 -11.02 2.28
C GLY A 99 -7.91 -10.96 3.55
N GLU A 100 -6.74 -10.29 3.55
CA GLU A 100 -5.89 -10.10 4.72
C GLU A 100 -5.60 -8.63 4.97
N GLY A 101 -5.68 -8.21 6.23
CA GLY A 101 -5.31 -6.87 6.65
C GLY A 101 -3.84 -6.57 6.34
N SER A 102 -3.59 -5.50 5.62
CA SER A 102 -2.28 -5.11 5.13
C SER A 102 -1.86 -3.73 5.62
N LYS A 103 -2.66 -2.72 5.40
CA LYS A 103 -2.34 -1.33 5.70
C LYS A 103 -3.34 -0.73 6.68
N VAL A 104 -2.90 0.32 7.40
CA VAL A 104 -3.67 0.94 8.48
C VAL A 104 -3.87 2.42 8.19
N THR A 105 -5.11 2.85 8.29
CA THR A 105 -5.56 4.25 8.23
C THR A 105 -5.98 4.69 9.63
N VAL A 106 -5.51 5.85 10.10
CA VAL A 106 -5.87 6.38 11.43
C VAL A 106 -6.51 7.76 11.28
N ARG A 107 -7.71 7.95 11.86
CA ARG A 107 -8.47 9.20 11.80
C ARG A 107 -8.67 9.72 10.38
N GLY A 108 -8.85 8.78 9.43
CA GLY A 108 -9.01 9.09 8.02
C GLY A 108 -7.71 9.41 7.27
N PHE A 109 -6.57 9.52 7.95
CA PHE A 109 -5.28 9.65 7.27
C PHE A 109 -4.81 8.30 6.79
N GLY A 110 -4.67 8.18 5.47
CA GLY A 110 -4.25 6.96 4.79
C GLY A 110 -2.89 6.43 5.29
N PRO A 111 -2.53 5.21 4.89
CA PRO A 111 -1.36 4.50 5.43
C PRO A 111 -0.03 5.23 5.30
N ASP A 112 0.14 6.06 4.26
CA ASP A 112 1.37 6.84 4.03
C ASP A 112 1.58 7.98 5.02
N PHE A 113 0.53 8.34 5.76
CA PHE A 113 0.54 9.41 6.75
C PHE A 113 0.64 8.91 8.19
N ASN A 114 0.86 7.60 8.40
CA ASN A 114 1.07 7.00 9.70
C ASN A 114 2.50 6.48 9.80
N LEU A 115 3.23 6.91 10.82
CA LEU A 115 4.56 6.37 11.08
C LEU A 115 4.45 5.06 11.85
N VAL A 116 5.09 4.00 11.36
CA VAL A 116 5.18 2.72 12.06
C VAL A 116 6.58 2.53 12.63
N THR A 117 6.64 2.24 13.92
CA THR A 117 7.89 1.94 14.63
C THR A 117 7.85 0.53 15.22
N LEU A 118 9.02 -0.05 15.43
CA LEU A 118 9.22 -1.29 16.17
C LEU A 118 10.11 -0.99 17.38
N ASN A 119 9.53 -1.04 18.58
CA ASN A 119 10.20 -0.63 19.82
C ASN A 119 10.75 0.81 19.75
N GLY A 120 9.98 1.76 19.19
CA GLY A 120 10.36 3.16 19.01
C GLY A 120 11.22 3.46 17.77
N ARG A 121 11.69 2.45 17.03
CA ARG A 121 12.58 2.56 15.85
C ARG A 121 11.79 2.56 14.57
N GLN A 122 12.05 3.51 13.67
CA GLN A 122 11.38 3.56 12.38
C GLN A 122 11.63 2.30 11.55
N MET A 123 10.57 1.74 10.95
CA MET A 123 10.65 0.55 10.11
C MET A 123 10.84 0.91 8.64
N PRO A 124 11.79 0.25 7.95
CA PRO A 124 11.92 0.40 6.51
C PRO A 124 10.75 -0.26 5.78
N VAL A 125 10.45 0.23 4.58
CA VAL A 125 9.34 -0.24 3.75
C VAL A 125 9.84 -0.93 2.48
N THR A 126 9.05 -1.88 1.97
CA THR A 126 9.38 -2.65 0.77
C THR A 126 8.85 -2.04 -0.53
N THR A 127 8.21 -0.88 -0.46
CA THR A 127 7.56 -0.20 -1.58
C THR A 127 8.09 1.22 -1.79
N GLY A 128 7.72 1.87 -2.87
CA GLY A 128 8.01 3.29 -3.09
C GLY A 128 7.14 4.26 -2.28
N SER A 129 6.18 3.77 -1.49
CA SER A 129 5.39 4.56 -0.53
C SER A 129 6.01 4.52 0.86
N ARG A 130 5.45 5.29 1.82
CA ARG A 130 5.89 5.23 3.24
C ARG A 130 5.04 4.29 4.09
N SER A 131 4.04 3.65 3.49
CA SER A 131 3.12 2.76 4.20
C SER A 131 3.79 1.44 4.57
N PHE A 132 3.71 1.08 5.85
CA PHE A 132 4.13 -0.23 6.33
C PHE A 132 3.06 -1.28 6.03
N ASP A 133 3.49 -2.47 5.58
CA ASP A 133 2.59 -3.59 5.33
C ASP A 133 2.63 -4.57 6.52
N PHE A 134 1.58 -4.53 7.34
CA PHE A 134 1.43 -5.38 8.52
C PHE A 134 1.26 -6.88 8.20
N ALA A 135 0.97 -7.22 6.93
CA ALA A 135 0.94 -8.62 6.51
C ALA A 135 2.34 -9.28 6.51
N ASN A 136 3.42 -8.51 6.65
CA ASN A 136 4.78 -9.05 6.71
C ASN A 136 5.21 -9.48 8.12
N ILE A 137 4.58 -8.98 9.18
CA ILE A 137 4.95 -9.26 10.58
C ILE A 137 4.01 -10.31 11.21
N SER A 138 4.59 -11.25 11.98
CA SER A 138 3.80 -12.20 12.78
C SER A 138 3.45 -11.61 14.14
N SER A 139 2.24 -11.82 14.60
CA SER A 139 1.79 -11.39 15.93
C SER A 139 2.36 -12.21 17.10
N ASP A 140 2.95 -13.39 16.85
CA ASP A 140 3.42 -14.31 17.89
C ASP A 140 4.50 -13.75 18.84
N SER A 141 5.29 -12.76 18.35
CA SER A 141 6.38 -12.14 19.14
C SER A 141 6.04 -10.74 19.65
N ILE A 142 4.80 -10.28 19.45
CA ILE A 142 4.34 -8.95 19.81
C ILE A 142 3.76 -8.97 21.22
N SER A 143 4.18 -7.99 22.05
CA SER A 143 3.67 -7.78 23.41
C SER A 143 2.54 -6.76 23.47
N GLY A 144 2.55 -5.80 22.52
CA GLY A 144 1.55 -4.75 22.44
C GLY A 144 1.73 -3.90 21.20
N VAL A 145 0.74 -3.08 20.92
CA VAL A 145 0.81 -2.01 19.93
C VAL A 145 0.18 -0.77 20.53
N GLU A 146 0.89 0.34 20.43
CA GLU A 146 0.43 1.65 20.86
C GLU A 146 0.18 2.55 19.65
N VAL A 147 -0.97 3.21 19.64
CA VAL A 147 -1.34 4.18 18.61
C VAL A 147 -1.40 5.56 19.25
N HIS A 148 -0.32 6.32 19.08
CA HIS A 148 -0.19 7.68 19.57
C HIS A 148 -0.93 8.63 18.63
N LYS A 149 -2.05 9.18 19.09
CA LYS A 149 -2.93 10.06 18.32
C LYS A 149 -2.60 11.54 18.50
N THR A 150 -1.87 11.89 19.55
CA THR A 150 -1.28 13.22 19.76
C THR A 150 0.24 13.11 19.82
N ALA A 151 0.93 14.16 19.43
CA ALA A 151 2.38 14.18 19.42
C ALA A 151 2.92 14.62 20.79
N LEU A 152 4.03 14.01 21.19
CA LEU A 152 4.96 14.45 22.23
C LEU A 152 6.27 14.85 21.53
N ALA A 153 7.06 15.74 22.15
CA ALA A 153 8.34 16.12 21.54
C ALA A 153 9.33 14.96 21.45
N SER A 154 9.21 13.95 22.32
CA SER A 154 10.01 12.73 22.32
C SER A 154 9.67 11.79 21.17
N ASN A 155 8.43 11.84 20.63
CA ASN A 155 8.01 10.94 19.56
C ASN A 155 8.72 11.27 18.25
N PRO A 156 9.09 10.28 17.43
CA PRO A 156 9.62 10.52 16.09
C PRO A 156 8.55 11.18 15.19
N THR A 157 9.01 11.98 14.23
CA THR A 157 8.16 12.70 13.28
C THR A 157 7.89 11.89 12.02
N GLY A 158 6.83 12.25 11.29
CA GLY A 158 6.47 11.64 10.02
C GLY A 158 5.05 11.06 9.99
N GLY A 159 4.38 11.02 11.14
CA GLY A 159 2.99 10.56 11.24
C GLY A 159 2.02 11.72 11.54
N ILE A 160 1.36 12.26 10.51
CA ILE A 160 0.26 13.24 10.69
C ILE A 160 -0.97 12.56 11.29
N GLY A 161 -1.30 11.35 10.84
CA GLY A 161 -2.41 10.57 11.34
C GLY A 161 -2.13 10.08 12.76
N SER A 162 -1.05 9.34 12.91
CA SER A 162 -0.58 8.76 14.18
C SER A 162 0.86 8.27 14.08
N THR A 163 1.46 7.97 15.24
CA THR A 163 2.62 7.07 15.34
C THR A 163 2.13 5.74 15.93
N ILE A 164 2.40 4.63 15.23
CA ILE A 164 2.02 3.28 15.63
C ILE A 164 3.28 2.55 16.08
N ASP A 165 3.44 2.35 17.37
CA ASP A 165 4.58 1.61 17.93
C ASP A 165 4.24 0.15 18.19
N VAL A 166 4.90 -0.74 17.46
CA VAL A 166 4.79 -2.18 17.66
C VAL A 166 5.83 -2.62 18.67
N GLN A 167 5.39 -3.12 19.81
CA GLN A 167 6.25 -3.54 20.91
C GLN A 167 6.46 -5.04 20.89
N THR A 168 7.72 -5.46 21.05
CA THR A 168 8.07 -6.87 21.09
C THR A 168 8.28 -7.35 22.54
N LEU A 169 8.19 -8.67 22.72
CA LEU A 169 8.43 -9.29 24.01
C LEU A 169 9.89 -9.14 24.46
N ARG A 170 10.11 -8.84 25.74
CA ARG A 170 11.45 -8.71 26.36
C ARG A 170 11.59 -9.68 27.53
N PRO A 171 12.68 -10.45 27.63
CA PRO A 171 12.80 -11.52 28.64
C PRO A 171 12.85 -11.01 30.09
N LEU A 172 13.46 -9.85 30.36
CA LEU A 172 13.54 -9.30 31.72
C LEU A 172 12.22 -8.69 32.24
N ASP A 173 11.31 -8.31 31.33
CA ASP A 173 9.97 -7.79 31.69
C ASP A 173 9.05 -8.90 32.21
N SER A 174 9.39 -10.16 31.90
CA SER A 174 8.64 -11.34 32.28
C SER A 174 9.60 -12.46 32.74
N PRO A 175 10.23 -12.34 33.89
CA PRO A 175 11.28 -13.25 34.35
C PRO A 175 10.85 -14.71 34.46
N GLY A 176 11.84 -15.61 34.39
CA GLY A 176 11.65 -17.06 34.49
C GLY A 176 11.63 -17.75 33.11
N THR A 177 11.50 -19.07 33.13
CA THR A 177 11.45 -19.89 31.91
C THR A 177 10.04 -19.91 31.34
N LYS A 178 9.89 -19.60 30.06
CA LYS A 178 8.64 -19.67 29.30
C LYS A 178 8.94 -20.31 27.95
N ALA A 179 8.19 -21.33 27.62
CA ALA A 179 8.30 -21.97 26.31
C ALA A 179 6.90 -22.24 25.77
N ILE A 180 6.66 -21.83 24.54
CA ILE A 180 5.36 -21.93 23.87
C ILE A 180 5.57 -22.52 22.50
N ALA A 181 4.68 -23.42 22.08
CA ALA A 181 4.62 -23.91 20.72
C ALA A 181 3.17 -23.93 20.24
N SER A 182 2.95 -23.49 19.01
CA SER A 182 1.62 -23.49 18.38
C SER A 182 1.69 -24.16 17.01
N VAL A 183 0.59 -24.85 16.67
CA VAL A 183 0.36 -25.42 15.35
C VAL A 183 -1.09 -25.20 14.94
N ALA A 184 -1.30 -24.78 13.71
CA ALA A 184 -2.64 -24.62 13.13
C ALA A 184 -2.68 -25.14 11.69
N ALA A 185 -3.90 -25.45 11.24
CA ALA A 185 -4.24 -25.71 9.86
C ALA A 185 -5.25 -24.64 9.41
N VAL A 186 -4.96 -24.02 8.27
CA VAL A 186 -5.77 -22.93 7.68
C VAL A 186 -6.45 -23.45 6.43
N ASP A 187 -7.78 -23.29 6.34
CA ASP A 187 -8.62 -23.57 5.17
C ASP A 187 -9.15 -22.24 4.62
N ASP A 188 -8.64 -21.85 3.47
CA ASP A 188 -9.04 -20.62 2.79
C ASP A 188 -10.03 -20.96 1.67
N ARG A 189 -11.25 -20.44 1.76
CA ARG A 189 -12.35 -20.73 0.85
C ARG A 189 -12.35 -19.88 -0.42
N SER A 190 -11.40 -18.97 -0.55
CA SER A 190 -11.22 -18.15 -1.74
C SER A 190 -10.59 -18.90 -2.92
N THR A 191 -10.05 -20.08 -2.69
CA THR A 191 -9.37 -20.92 -3.69
C THR A 191 -10.08 -22.25 -3.92
N ASP A 192 -10.09 -22.72 -5.16
CA ASP A 192 -10.61 -24.03 -5.54
C ASP A 192 -9.63 -25.19 -5.21
N LYS A 193 -8.38 -24.87 -4.81
CA LYS A 193 -7.34 -25.89 -4.52
C LYS A 193 -7.64 -26.73 -3.27
N GLY A 194 -8.41 -26.20 -2.32
CA GLY A 194 -9.01 -26.93 -1.21
C GLY A 194 -8.02 -27.64 -0.28
N SER A 195 -6.79 -27.13 -0.13
CA SER A 195 -5.79 -27.72 0.75
C SER A 195 -5.67 -26.90 2.03
N ALA A 196 -5.73 -27.58 3.19
CA ALA A 196 -5.40 -26.93 4.46
C ALA A 196 -3.89 -26.70 4.53
N THR A 197 -3.48 -25.47 4.81
CA THR A 197 -2.08 -25.06 4.90
C THR A 197 -1.61 -24.93 6.36
N PRO A 198 -0.34 -25.19 6.65
CA PRO A 198 0.17 -25.18 8.02
C PRO A 198 0.58 -23.80 8.50
N GLU A 199 0.33 -23.57 9.79
CA GLU A 199 0.98 -22.51 10.58
C GLU A 199 1.67 -23.13 11.78
N VAL A 200 2.91 -22.74 12.04
CA VAL A 200 3.66 -23.21 13.22
C VAL A 200 4.43 -22.05 13.81
N SER A 201 4.42 -21.96 15.14
CA SER A 201 5.26 -20.99 15.86
C SER A 201 5.83 -21.59 17.14
N ALA A 202 6.98 -21.04 17.56
CA ALA A 202 7.60 -21.38 18.84
C ALA A 202 8.26 -20.16 19.46
N LEU A 203 8.18 -20.05 20.78
CA LEU A 203 8.83 -19.03 21.57
C LEU A 203 9.50 -19.67 22.78
N TYR A 204 10.72 -19.26 23.03
CA TYR A 204 11.45 -19.57 24.25
C TYR A 204 12.00 -18.30 24.88
N SER A 205 11.69 -18.05 26.14
CA SER A 205 12.24 -16.96 26.93
C SER A 205 12.74 -17.50 28.26
N ASN A 206 13.89 -17.03 28.71
CA ASN A 206 14.40 -17.38 30.02
C ASN A 206 15.30 -16.29 30.59
N THR A 207 15.32 -16.21 31.93
CA THR A 207 16.22 -15.34 32.66
C THR A 207 17.17 -16.13 33.56
N PHE A 208 18.38 -15.63 33.74
CA PHE A 208 19.47 -16.29 34.46
C PHE A 208 20.13 -15.32 35.46
N ASN A 209 20.87 -15.85 36.41
CA ASN A 209 21.68 -15.09 37.38
C ASN A 209 20.86 -14.04 38.14
N ASP A 210 19.79 -14.49 38.81
CA ASP A 210 18.85 -13.60 39.52
C ASP A 210 18.25 -12.52 38.63
N ASN A 211 17.84 -12.93 37.42
CA ASN A 211 17.23 -12.07 36.38
C ASN A 211 18.15 -10.97 35.80
N LYS A 212 19.51 -11.14 35.95
CA LYS A 212 20.47 -10.20 35.38
C LYS A 212 20.73 -10.41 33.91
N PHE A 213 20.46 -11.59 33.39
CA PHE A 213 20.59 -11.91 31.96
C PHE A 213 19.32 -12.57 31.46
N GLY A 214 18.80 -12.07 30.34
CA GLY A 214 17.62 -12.60 29.67
C GLY A 214 17.91 -12.97 28.22
N ILE A 215 17.29 -14.05 27.76
CA ILE A 215 17.28 -14.44 26.34
C ILE A 215 15.84 -14.74 25.90
N LEU A 216 15.46 -14.23 24.74
CA LEU A 216 14.25 -14.63 24.05
C LEU A 216 14.59 -15.03 22.62
N LEU A 217 14.03 -16.13 22.19
CA LEU A 217 14.09 -16.62 20.81
C LEU A 217 12.68 -16.99 20.38
N SER A 218 12.20 -16.41 19.27
CA SER A 218 10.93 -16.80 18.66
C SER A 218 11.09 -17.03 17.17
N GLY A 219 10.22 -17.88 16.62
CA GLY A 219 10.15 -18.12 15.18
C GLY A 219 8.78 -18.62 14.78
N SER A 220 8.32 -18.17 13.60
CA SER A 220 7.07 -18.63 13.00
C SER A 220 7.21 -18.91 11.52
N TYR A 221 6.45 -19.87 11.05
CA TYR A 221 6.26 -20.20 9.66
C TYR A 221 4.77 -20.36 9.37
N GLN A 222 4.31 -19.68 8.33
CA GLN A 222 2.94 -19.74 7.87
C GLN A 222 2.94 -19.95 6.37
N GLU A 223 2.14 -20.90 5.91
CA GLU A 223 1.80 -21.08 4.50
C GLU A 223 0.32 -20.80 4.30
N ARG A 224 -0.02 -20.08 3.23
CA ARG A 224 -1.41 -19.80 2.86
C ARG A 224 -1.57 -19.97 1.35
N GLU A 225 -2.55 -20.75 0.95
CA GLU A 225 -3.10 -20.78 -0.40
C GLU A 225 -4.41 -19.99 -0.39
N SER A 226 -4.50 -18.98 -1.23
CA SER A 226 -5.67 -18.12 -1.35
C SER A 226 -5.92 -17.76 -2.80
N GLY A 227 -7.09 -17.25 -3.09
CA GLY A 227 -7.45 -16.76 -4.42
C GLY A 227 -8.37 -15.57 -4.33
N ASN A 228 -8.73 -15.03 -5.46
CA ASN A 228 -9.80 -14.05 -5.58
C ASN A 228 -10.41 -14.09 -6.97
N GLN A 229 -11.68 -13.72 -7.04
CA GLN A 229 -12.40 -13.51 -8.28
C GLN A 229 -12.64 -12.02 -8.46
N GLN A 230 -12.27 -11.49 -9.63
CA GLN A 230 -12.39 -10.07 -9.92
C GLN A 230 -13.20 -9.86 -11.19
N ALA A 231 -14.10 -8.87 -11.13
CA ALA A 231 -14.71 -8.27 -12.31
C ALA A 231 -14.34 -6.78 -12.33
N ASN A 232 -13.61 -6.35 -13.36
CA ASN A 232 -13.09 -4.99 -13.37
C ASN A 232 -13.17 -4.31 -14.75
N VAL A 233 -13.06 -2.97 -14.72
CA VAL A 233 -12.85 -2.11 -15.88
C VAL A 233 -11.37 -1.72 -15.88
N GLY A 234 -10.52 -2.51 -16.53
CA GLY A 234 -9.08 -2.60 -16.35
C GLY A 234 -8.31 -1.29 -16.26
N THR A 235 -8.42 -0.42 -17.25
CA THR A 235 -7.74 0.89 -17.26
C THR A 235 -8.61 2.01 -16.70
N GLY A 236 -9.85 1.71 -16.31
CA GLY A 236 -10.78 2.66 -15.75
C GLY A 236 -11.73 3.30 -16.75
N TRP A 237 -12.35 4.37 -16.32
CA TRP A 237 -13.37 5.11 -17.04
C TRP A 237 -12.80 6.37 -17.65
N ARG A 238 -13.20 6.68 -18.88
CA ARG A 238 -12.93 7.98 -19.49
C ARG A 238 -14.14 8.88 -19.33
N SER A 239 -13.93 10.04 -18.70
CA SER A 239 -14.98 11.00 -18.43
C SER A 239 -14.86 12.23 -19.30
N PHE A 240 -16.00 12.71 -19.80
CA PHE A 240 -16.12 13.82 -20.72
C PHE A 240 -17.30 14.71 -20.32
N LEU A 241 -17.19 16.01 -20.63
CA LEU A 241 -18.34 16.89 -20.65
C LEU A 241 -19.07 16.73 -22.00
N GLY A 242 -20.41 16.72 -22.02
CA GLY A 242 -21.18 16.50 -23.23
C GLY A 242 -20.86 17.43 -24.40
N LYS A 243 -20.36 18.62 -24.16
CA LYS A 243 -19.94 19.62 -25.20
C LYS A 243 -18.50 19.49 -25.66
N VAL A 244 -17.73 18.49 -25.25
CA VAL A 244 -16.31 18.41 -25.60
C VAL A 244 -16.12 17.95 -27.03
N ASP A 245 -15.36 18.72 -27.81
CA ASP A 245 -15.02 18.44 -29.22
C ASP A 245 -13.93 17.37 -29.37
N ASP A 246 -13.15 17.11 -28.32
CA ASP A 246 -12.00 16.18 -28.32
C ASP A 246 -12.36 14.80 -27.77
N ASN A 247 -13.57 14.35 -27.97
CA ASN A 247 -13.99 13.05 -27.49
C ASN A 247 -13.30 11.92 -28.27
N TRP A 248 -12.36 11.27 -27.65
CA TRP A 248 -11.53 10.27 -28.28
C TRP A 248 -12.35 9.02 -28.69
N GLY A 249 -12.17 8.55 -29.92
CA GLY A 249 -12.96 7.46 -30.50
C GLY A 249 -14.38 7.84 -30.87
N ALA A 250 -14.70 9.12 -30.89
CA ALA A 250 -16.03 9.63 -31.17
C ALA A 250 -16.52 9.28 -32.58
N GLY A 251 -17.62 8.58 -32.60
CA GLY A 251 -18.48 8.60 -33.77
C GLY A 251 -19.33 9.87 -33.75
N THR A 252 -19.25 10.74 -34.61
CA THR A 252 -20.21 11.72 -35.17
C THR A 252 -21.32 12.33 -34.28
N ALA A 253 -21.16 12.47 -32.95
CA ALA A 253 -22.12 13.25 -32.17
C ALA A 253 -21.88 14.75 -32.35
N GLU A 254 -22.91 15.56 -32.23
CA GLU A 254 -22.79 17.03 -32.34
C GLU A 254 -21.81 17.63 -31.37
N TRP A 255 -21.57 16.95 -30.24
CA TRP A 255 -20.69 17.35 -29.15
C TRP A 255 -19.76 16.21 -28.65
N GLY A 256 -19.45 15.26 -29.53
CA GLY A 256 -18.46 14.20 -29.33
C GLY A 256 -19.06 12.87 -28.82
N GLY A 257 -18.36 11.81 -28.92
CA GLY A 257 -18.40 10.48 -28.39
C GLY A 257 -19.66 9.65 -28.35
N VAL A 258 -20.81 10.19 -28.08
CA VAL A 258 -22.07 9.43 -27.99
C VAL A 258 -23.00 9.78 -29.15
N PRO A 259 -23.27 8.82 -30.07
CA PRO A 259 -24.15 9.06 -31.23
C PRO A 259 -25.58 9.45 -30.85
N GLN A 260 -26.28 10.11 -31.73
CA GLN A 260 -27.71 10.48 -31.53
C GLN A 260 -28.64 9.25 -31.56
N GLY A 261 -28.32 8.27 -32.42
CA GLY A 261 -29.19 7.10 -32.62
C GLY A 261 -28.85 5.94 -31.67
N ASN A 262 -29.87 5.11 -31.40
CA ASN A 262 -29.72 3.88 -30.61
C ASN A 262 -29.21 4.07 -29.15
N GLN A 263 -29.48 5.25 -28.60
CA GLN A 263 -29.20 5.56 -27.20
C GLN A 263 -30.52 5.74 -26.43
N VAL A 264 -30.61 5.15 -25.26
CA VAL A 264 -31.69 5.37 -24.32
C VAL A 264 -31.18 6.31 -23.23
N ASN A 265 -31.89 7.40 -22.97
CA ASN A 265 -31.50 8.42 -22.01
C ASN A 265 -30.08 8.96 -22.27
N ARG A 266 -29.81 9.38 -23.50
CA ARG A 266 -28.48 9.88 -23.90
C ARG A 266 -28.06 11.09 -23.07
N PRO A 267 -26.79 11.14 -22.57
CA PRO A 267 -26.32 12.29 -21.82
C PRO A 267 -26.49 13.61 -22.57
N SER A 268 -26.85 14.66 -21.85
CA SER A 268 -27.02 16.01 -22.40
C SER A 268 -25.66 16.72 -22.54
N ALA A 269 -25.67 17.86 -23.23
CA ALA A 269 -24.45 18.64 -23.47
C ALA A 269 -23.80 19.20 -22.20
N ASP A 270 -24.57 19.40 -21.14
CA ASP A 270 -24.11 19.98 -19.89
C ASP A 270 -23.80 18.92 -18.80
N GLU A 271 -23.99 17.64 -19.12
CA GLU A 271 -23.71 16.53 -18.21
C GLU A 271 -22.27 16.03 -18.38
N VAL A 272 -21.71 15.53 -17.30
CA VAL A 272 -20.49 14.71 -17.33
C VAL A 272 -20.93 13.28 -17.62
N TYR A 273 -20.32 12.65 -18.62
CA TYR A 273 -20.56 11.24 -18.90
C TYR A 273 -19.24 10.45 -18.93
N SER A 274 -19.32 9.15 -18.68
CA SER A 274 -18.15 8.28 -18.68
C SER A 274 -18.38 7.06 -19.55
N VAL A 275 -17.31 6.59 -20.21
CA VAL A 275 -17.31 5.37 -21.03
C VAL A 275 -16.25 4.41 -20.52
N PRO A 276 -16.53 3.07 -20.48
CA PRO A 276 -15.55 2.09 -20.03
C PRO A 276 -14.51 1.83 -21.11
N GLN A 277 -13.28 1.51 -20.73
CA GLN A 277 -12.25 1.12 -21.69
C GLN A 277 -12.24 -0.38 -21.97
N THR A 278 -12.55 -1.20 -20.98
CA THR A 278 -12.57 -2.66 -21.09
C THR A 278 -13.44 -3.26 -20.00
N THR A 279 -13.84 -4.50 -20.17
CA THR A 279 -14.39 -5.32 -19.08
C THR A 279 -13.59 -6.60 -19.00
N ILE A 280 -13.15 -6.94 -17.78
CA ILE A 280 -12.24 -8.06 -17.50
C ILE A 280 -12.83 -8.90 -16.38
N TYR A 281 -12.81 -10.23 -16.55
CA TYR A 281 -12.91 -11.18 -15.45
C TYR A 281 -11.54 -11.79 -15.22
N LYS A 282 -11.05 -11.76 -13.98
CA LYS A 282 -9.75 -12.29 -13.57
C LYS A 282 -9.94 -13.26 -12.41
N PHE A 283 -9.30 -14.40 -12.50
CA PHE A 283 -9.28 -15.43 -11.47
C PHE A 283 -7.84 -15.63 -11.04
N GLU A 284 -7.55 -15.29 -9.80
CA GLU A 284 -6.20 -15.27 -9.25
C GLU A 284 -6.06 -16.32 -8.15
N GLU A 285 -4.95 -17.01 -8.17
CA GLU A 285 -4.49 -17.95 -7.16
C GLU A 285 -3.15 -17.45 -6.62
N GLN A 286 -2.99 -17.47 -5.31
CA GLN A 286 -1.78 -17.03 -4.65
C GLN A 286 -1.31 -18.06 -3.63
N GLN A 287 -0.01 -18.37 -3.64
CA GLN A 287 0.66 -19.07 -2.57
C GLN A 287 1.57 -18.11 -1.84
N ARG A 288 1.42 -18.00 -0.52
CA ARG A 288 2.24 -17.17 0.34
C ARG A 288 2.93 -18.02 1.40
N LYS A 289 4.23 -17.75 1.61
CA LYS A 289 5.05 -18.36 2.66
C LYS A 289 5.70 -17.26 3.47
N ARG A 290 5.28 -17.13 4.73
CA ARG A 290 5.81 -16.15 5.68
C ARG A 290 6.69 -16.84 6.70
N THR A 291 7.89 -16.30 6.92
CA THR A 291 8.84 -16.77 7.94
C THR A 291 9.31 -15.58 8.74
N ASN A 292 9.10 -15.60 10.05
CA ASN A 292 9.54 -14.54 10.95
C ASN A 292 10.39 -15.15 12.06
N GLY A 293 11.32 -14.35 12.60
CA GLY A 293 12.17 -14.74 13.70
C GLY A 293 12.61 -13.54 14.53
N GLN A 294 12.80 -13.75 15.81
CA GLN A 294 13.30 -12.73 16.73
C GLN A 294 14.27 -13.32 17.73
N LEU A 295 15.34 -12.59 17.99
CA LEU A 295 16.29 -12.84 19.07
C LEU A 295 16.39 -11.57 19.92
N VAL A 296 16.20 -11.70 21.24
CA VAL A 296 16.42 -10.61 22.21
C VAL A 296 17.37 -11.10 23.29
N LEU A 297 18.43 -10.35 23.52
CA LEU A 297 19.38 -10.54 24.61
C LEU A 297 19.33 -9.31 25.50
N GLN A 298 19.09 -9.52 26.78
CA GLN A 298 19.10 -8.43 27.78
C GLN A 298 20.14 -8.74 28.88
N TYR A 299 20.84 -7.69 29.31
CA TYR A 299 21.81 -7.78 30.38
C TYR A 299 21.69 -6.59 31.31
N SER A 300 21.36 -6.87 32.59
CA SER A 300 21.26 -5.90 33.66
C SER A 300 22.25 -6.31 34.76
N PRO A 301 23.53 -5.92 34.65
CA PRO A 301 24.54 -6.27 35.65
C PRO A 301 24.27 -5.68 37.02
N ARG A 302 23.59 -4.53 37.05
CA ARG A 302 23.15 -3.78 38.22
C ARG A 302 21.74 -3.26 37.91
N ASP A 303 20.98 -2.92 38.92
CA ASP A 303 19.59 -2.48 38.80
C ASP A 303 19.46 -1.13 38.04
N ASP A 304 20.54 -0.34 38.01
CA ASP A 304 20.62 0.97 37.34
C ASP A 304 21.10 0.91 35.87
N ILE A 305 21.43 -0.26 35.34
CA ILE A 305 21.87 -0.42 33.91
C ILE A 305 21.17 -1.61 33.30
N LYS A 306 20.53 -1.37 32.14
CA LYS A 306 19.95 -2.42 31.30
C LYS A 306 20.38 -2.23 29.86
N ALA A 307 21.02 -3.24 29.27
CA ALA A 307 21.39 -3.30 27.87
C ALA A 307 20.52 -4.33 27.17
N THR A 308 19.99 -3.98 26.00
CA THR A 308 19.19 -4.85 25.14
C THR A 308 19.83 -4.89 23.75
N LEU A 309 20.08 -6.09 23.24
CA LEU A 309 20.42 -6.34 21.85
C LEU A 309 19.30 -7.18 21.25
N ASP A 310 18.70 -6.68 20.19
CA ASP A 310 17.59 -7.37 19.53
C ASP A 310 17.81 -7.47 18.00
N TYR A 311 17.34 -8.57 17.43
CA TYR A 311 17.31 -8.79 16.00
C TYR A 311 15.95 -9.35 15.60
N THR A 312 15.28 -8.68 14.67
CA THR A 312 14.01 -9.12 14.10
C THR A 312 14.19 -9.39 12.61
N TYR A 313 13.70 -10.53 12.14
CA TYR A 313 13.74 -10.96 10.74
C TYR A 313 12.34 -11.28 10.25
N MET A 314 11.99 -10.78 9.07
CA MET A 314 10.71 -11.01 8.41
C MET A 314 10.95 -11.36 6.93
N ARG A 315 10.26 -12.40 6.47
CA ARG A 315 10.28 -12.78 5.05
C ARG A 315 8.90 -13.25 4.64
N ASN A 316 8.44 -12.76 3.49
CA ASN A 316 7.16 -13.09 2.91
C ASN A 316 7.36 -13.36 1.40
N ASP A 317 7.30 -14.64 1.00
CA ASP A 317 7.37 -15.09 -0.39
C ASP A 317 5.94 -15.22 -0.91
N ILE A 318 5.64 -14.59 -2.03
CA ILE A 318 4.30 -14.52 -2.64
C ILE A 318 4.44 -14.95 -4.09
N ASP A 319 3.85 -16.09 -4.44
CA ASP A 319 3.75 -16.60 -5.80
C ASP A 319 2.31 -16.44 -6.29
N THR A 320 2.12 -15.82 -7.44
CA THR A 320 0.81 -15.48 -8.00
C THR A 320 0.63 -16.07 -9.39
N GLN A 321 -0.49 -16.74 -9.60
CA GLN A 321 -0.94 -17.22 -10.91
C GLN A 321 -2.34 -16.69 -11.18
N TYR A 322 -2.62 -16.30 -12.42
CA TYR A 322 -3.97 -15.90 -12.80
C TYR A 322 -4.30 -16.27 -14.24
N ASN A 323 -5.60 -16.34 -14.51
CA ASN A 323 -6.16 -16.29 -15.86
C ASN A 323 -7.20 -15.18 -15.92
N ASP A 324 -7.28 -14.54 -17.07
CA ASP A 324 -8.30 -13.52 -17.34
C ASP A 324 -8.96 -13.68 -18.70
N VAL A 325 -10.15 -13.07 -18.83
CA VAL A 325 -10.80 -12.84 -20.13
C VAL A 325 -11.25 -11.39 -20.20
N SER A 326 -10.98 -10.75 -21.31
CA SER A 326 -11.27 -9.34 -21.49
C SER A 326 -11.80 -8.97 -22.88
N ALA A 327 -12.64 -7.92 -22.89
CA ALA A 327 -13.10 -7.27 -24.10
C ALA A 327 -12.84 -5.77 -24.04
N TRP A 328 -12.07 -5.26 -24.99
CA TRP A 328 -11.75 -3.84 -25.13
C TRP A 328 -12.82 -3.12 -25.92
N PHE A 329 -13.08 -1.88 -25.55
CA PHE A 329 -13.95 -0.95 -26.24
C PHE A 329 -13.13 0.08 -27.03
N THR A 330 -13.74 0.60 -28.08
CA THR A 330 -13.13 1.60 -28.97
C THR A 330 -13.63 3.02 -28.69
N PHE A 331 -14.46 3.18 -27.66
CA PHE A 331 -15.14 4.42 -27.25
C PHE A 331 -16.13 4.96 -28.27
N ALA A 332 -16.63 4.09 -29.13
CA ALA A 332 -17.64 4.40 -30.13
C ALA A 332 -18.94 3.62 -29.86
N PRO A 333 -19.73 4.02 -28.83
CA PRO A 333 -20.91 3.27 -28.44
C PRO A 333 -21.92 3.21 -29.61
N SER A 334 -22.23 2.02 -30.04
CA SER A 334 -23.24 1.81 -31.08
C SER A 334 -24.67 1.81 -30.53
N SER A 335 -24.83 1.38 -29.26
CA SER A 335 -26.09 1.44 -28.56
C SER A 335 -25.82 1.38 -27.04
N SER A 336 -26.52 2.19 -26.25
CA SER A 336 -26.31 2.21 -24.80
C SER A 336 -27.57 2.70 -24.07
N VAL A 337 -27.63 2.39 -22.78
CA VAL A 337 -28.68 2.90 -21.86
C VAL A 337 -27.93 3.64 -20.75
N TRP A 338 -28.32 4.85 -20.46
CA TRP A 338 -27.63 5.74 -19.51
C TRP A 338 -28.50 6.04 -18.29
N THR A 339 -27.85 6.35 -17.18
CA THR A 339 -28.53 6.89 -15.98
C THR A 339 -28.99 8.32 -16.21
N ASP A 340 -29.99 8.77 -15.46
CA ASP A 340 -30.34 10.17 -15.34
C ASP A 340 -29.36 10.92 -14.44
N GLY A 341 -29.26 12.21 -14.65
CA GLY A 341 -28.59 13.11 -13.73
C GLY A 341 -27.32 13.73 -14.30
N PRO A 342 -26.73 14.68 -13.56
CA PRO A 342 -25.63 15.47 -14.08
C PRO A 342 -24.34 14.68 -14.27
N ILE A 343 -24.22 13.49 -13.66
CA ILE A 343 -23.16 12.50 -13.94
C ILE A 343 -23.85 11.29 -14.55
N SER A 344 -23.70 11.16 -15.86
CA SER A 344 -24.36 10.13 -16.65
C SER A 344 -23.43 8.93 -16.84
N SER A 345 -23.90 7.77 -16.42
CA SER A 345 -23.17 6.50 -16.50
C SER A 345 -23.95 5.49 -17.33
N PRO A 346 -23.28 4.62 -18.10
CA PRO A 346 -24.02 3.60 -18.83
C PRO A 346 -24.50 2.51 -17.85
N LEU A 347 -25.82 2.25 -17.85
CA LEU A 347 -26.39 1.02 -17.31
C LEU A 347 -26.05 -0.16 -18.23
N VAL A 348 -26.10 0.07 -19.56
CA VAL A 348 -25.62 -0.86 -20.56
C VAL A 348 -24.80 -0.10 -21.58
N TYR A 349 -23.55 -0.50 -21.77
CA TYR A 349 -22.66 0.02 -22.81
C TYR A 349 -22.43 -1.03 -23.88
N SER A 350 -22.56 -0.69 -25.14
CA SER A 350 -22.40 -1.66 -26.24
C SER A 350 -21.76 -1.06 -27.49
N GLU A 351 -20.81 -1.79 -28.07
CA GLU A 351 -20.17 -1.49 -29.36
C GLU A 351 -20.36 -2.65 -30.33
N THR A 352 -20.62 -2.33 -31.61
CA THR A 352 -20.70 -3.29 -32.69
C THR A 352 -19.58 -3.04 -33.69
N TYR A 353 -18.97 -4.07 -34.21
CA TYR A 353 -17.74 -4.00 -35.02
C TYR A 353 -18.00 -4.45 -36.45
N ASP A 354 -17.46 -3.73 -37.42
CA ASP A 354 -17.52 -4.09 -38.84
C ASP A 354 -16.64 -5.30 -39.17
N ALA A 355 -15.52 -5.46 -38.44
CA ALA A 355 -14.65 -6.61 -38.52
C ALA A 355 -14.56 -7.31 -37.16
N LYS A 356 -14.38 -8.62 -37.16
CA LYS A 356 -14.20 -9.40 -35.92
C LYS A 356 -13.00 -8.89 -35.15
N GLN A 357 -13.24 -8.56 -33.87
CA GLN A 357 -12.23 -8.12 -32.92
C GLN A 357 -11.76 -9.30 -32.06
N ASP A 358 -10.65 -9.11 -31.35
CA ASP A 358 -10.09 -10.06 -30.40
C ASP A 358 -10.97 -10.21 -29.16
N LEU A 359 -11.12 -11.45 -28.70
CA LEU A 359 -11.50 -11.76 -27.32
C LEU A 359 -10.24 -12.26 -26.63
N SER A 360 -9.68 -11.40 -25.79
CA SER A 360 -8.43 -11.69 -25.12
C SER A 360 -8.63 -12.64 -23.95
N MET A 361 -7.74 -13.63 -23.81
CA MET A 361 -7.64 -14.52 -22.66
C MET A 361 -6.18 -14.58 -22.23
N GLY A 362 -5.89 -13.91 -21.14
CA GLY A 362 -4.55 -13.77 -20.59
C GLY A 362 -4.26 -14.76 -19.49
N ALA A 363 -2.98 -14.91 -19.16
CA ALA A 363 -2.51 -15.53 -17.93
C ALA A 363 -1.24 -14.84 -17.44
N GLY A 364 -0.96 -14.96 -16.14
CA GLY A 364 0.27 -14.54 -15.51
C GLY A 364 0.78 -15.59 -14.54
N ASP A 365 2.09 -15.61 -14.35
CA ASP A 365 2.79 -16.44 -13.36
C ASP A 365 4.05 -15.70 -12.92
N TYR A 366 4.05 -15.18 -11.72
CA TYR A 366 5.14 -14.38 -11.18
C TYR A 366 5.26 -14.52 -9.67
N GLY A 367 6.37 -14.07 -9.11
CA GLY A 367 6.58 -14.12 -7.67
C GLY A 367 7.40 -12.96 -7.15
N VAL A 368 7.11 -12.56 -5.92
CA VAL A 368 7.85 -11.53 -5.21
C VAL A 368 8.27 -12.03 -3.84
N ARG A 369 9.41 -11.56 -3.37
CA ARG A 369 9.88 -11.72 -2.00
C ARG A 369 9.97 -10.37 -1.33
N ASN A 370 9.29 -10.23 -0.19
CA ASN A 370 9.52 -9.17 0.77
C ASN A 370 10.40 -9.73 1.89
N GLU A 371 11.51 -9.10 2.15
CA GLU A 371 12.46 -9.50 3.19
C GLU A 371 12.88 -8.27 3.97
N SER A 372 12.92 -8.36 5.30
CA SER A 372 13.30 -7.25 6.17
C SER A 372 14.06 -7.76 7.38
N GLY A 373 15.06 -7.00 7.80
CA GLY A 373 15.84 -7.24 9.00
C GLY A 373 16.00 -5.95 9.80
N SER A 374 15.99 -6.06 11.13
CA SER A 374 16.28 -4.95 12.04
C SER A 374 17.17 -5.44 13.16
N LEU A 375 18.37 -4.86 13.30
CA LEU A 375 19.31 -5.09 14.38
C LEU A 375 19.40 -3.83 15.22
N GLY A 376 19.06 -3.92 16.51
CA GLY A 376 19.05 -2.81 17.41
C GLY A 376 19.85 -3.06 18.69
N PHE A 377 20.42 -1.99 19.21
CA PHE A 377 21.06 -1.96 20.53
C PHE A 377 20.48 -0.80 21.32
N ASN A 378 20.00 -1.09 22.52
CA ASN A 378 19.48 -0.13 23.47
C ASN A 378 20.22 -0.24 24.79
N LEU A 379 20.57 0.89 25.41
CA LEU A 379 21.20 0.98 26.72
C LEU A 379 20.45 2.00 27.58
N GLU A 380 19.81 1.53 28.64
CA GLU A 380 19.17 2.34 29.68
C GLU A 380 20.11 2.44 30.87
N TRP A 381 20.31 3.65 31.37
CA TRP A 381 21.19 3.91 32.52
C TRP A 381 20.61 4.96 33.46
N GLU A 382 20.24 4.54 34.67
CA GLU A 382 19.90 5.42 35.78
C GLU A 382 21.19 5.95 36.42
N VAL A 383 21.69 7.10 35.95
CA VAL A 383 22.96 7.68 36.37
C VAL A 383 22.93 8.00 37.87
N ASN A 384 21.79 8.48 38.37
CA ASN A 384 21.47 8.76 39.77
C ASN A 384 19.96 8.98 39.89
N ASP A 385 19.47 9.21 41.11
CA ASP A 385 18.05 9.43 41.45
C ASP A 385 17.36 10.57 40.61
N LYS A 386 18.10 11.36 39.87
CA LYS A 386 17.58 12.51 39.09
C LYS A 386 17.82 12.43 37.60
N LEU A 387 18.70 11.58 37.17
CA LEU A 387 19.09 11.52 35.76
C LEU A 387 19.08 10.09 35.25
N SER A 388 18.24 9.82 34.32
CA SER A 388 18.27 8.63 33.48
C SER A 388 18.68 8.98 32.06
N LEU A 389 19.42 8.11 31.40
CA LEU A 389 19.88 8.25 30.03
C LEU A 389 19.56 6.99 29.24
N THR A 390 19.15 7.17 28.02
CA THR A 390 18.94 6.07 27.07
C THR A 390 19.77 6.33 25.80
N PHE A 391 20.49 5.33 25.37
CA PHE A 391 21.15 5.30 24.08
C PHE A 391 20.54 4.21 23.24
N ASP A 392 20.10 4.53 22.03
CA ASP A 392 19.57 3.59 21.06
C ASP A 392 20.28 3.73 19.71
N ALA A 393 20.60 2.61 19.10
CA ALA A 393 21.18 2.58 17.77
C ALA A 393 20.63 1.37 17.01
N HIS A 394 20.21 1.58 15.76
CA HIS A 394 19.76 0.46 14.94
C HIS A 394 20.16 0.62 13.47
N THR A 395 20.25 -0.52 12.81
CA THR A 395 20.30 -0.63 11.36
C THR A 395 19.21 -1.59 10.92
N SER A 396 18.42 -1.16 9.95
CA SER A 396 17.28 -1.92 9.46
C SER A 396 17.23 -1.87 7.95
N ASP A 397 16.88 -2.98 7.31
CA ASP A 397 16.73 -3.06 5.88
C ASP A 397 15.43 -3.76 5.49
N ALA A 398 14.86 -3.35 4.35
CA ALA A 398 13.73 -4.02 3.73
C ALA A 398 13.91 -4.06 2.21
N GLU A 399 13.61 -5.20 1.61
CA GLU A 399 13.76 -5.41 0.18
C GLU A 399 12.55 -6.15 -0.39
N ASN A 400 12.00 -5.62 -1.49
CA ASN A 400 11.11 -6.33 -2.38
C ASN A 400 11.87 -6.70 -3.65
N LYS A 401 11.82 -7.96 -4.08
CA LYS A 401 12.54 -8.44 -5.27
C LYS A 401 11.81 -9.57 -5.97
N PRO A 402 12.08 -9.82 -7.27
CA PRO A 402 11.56 -10.99 -7.97
C PRO A 402 11.95 -12.30 -7.29
N ASN A 403 10.99 -13.23 -7.17
CA ASN A 403 11.18 -14.58 -6.62
C ASN A 403 10.74 -15.69 -7.61
N SER A 404 10.40 -15.32 -8.85
CA SER A 404 9.98 -16.23 -9.92
C SER A 404 10.91 -16.08 -11.14
N PRO A 405 11.11 -17.15 -11.93
CA PRO A 405 11.80 -17.06 -13.21
C PRO A 405 11.07 -16.16 -14.23
N ASN A 406 9.80 -15.85 -13.99
CA ASN A 406 9.00 -14.96 -14.81
C ASN A 406 9.00 -13.50 -14.31
N GLY A 407 9.79 -13.17 -13.29
CA GLY A 407 9.91 -11.82 -12.74
C GLY A 407 8.96 -11.55 -11.57
N SER A 408 8.84 -10.27 -11.21
CA SER A 408 7.94 -9.79 -10.15
C SER A 408 6.53 -9.45 -10.66
N ASN A 409 6.35 -9.42 -11.98
CA ASN A 409 5.08 -9.27 -12.66
C ASN A 409 5.21 -9.87 -14.06
N SER A 410 4.25 -10.67 -14.48
CA SER A 410 4.22 -11.19 -15.85
C SER A 410 2.80 -11.33 -16.37
N SER A 411 2.65 -11.14 -17.65
CA SER A 411 1.44 -11.46 -18.39
C SER A 411 1.79 -11.96 -19.77
N LEU A 412 1.04 -12.97 -20.23
CA LEU A 412 1.05 -13.45 -21.61
C LEU A 412 -0.40 -13.49 -22.07
N SER A 413 -0.70 -12.84 -23.17
CA SER A 413 -2.05 -12.77 -23.71
C SER A 413 -2.19 -13.65 -24.92
N THR A 414 -3.33 -14.36 -25.01
CA THR A 414 -3.81 -15.04 -26.19
C THR A 414 -5.18 -14.49 -26.59
N ALA A 415 -5.58 -14.59 -27.82
CA ALA A 415 -6.90 -14.15 -28.25
C ALA A 415 -7.46 -14.98 -29.38
N GLY A 416 -8.80 -15.14 -29.38
CA GLY A 416 -9.58 -15.54 -30.54
C GLY A 416 -10.24 -14.34 -31.21
N PHE A 417 -10.09 -14.18 -32.50
CA PHE A 417 -10.67 -13.04 -33.26
C PHE A 417 -12.11 -13.36 -33.67
N VAL A 418 -13.04 -13.28 -32.73
CA VAL A 418 -14.42 -13.74 -32.87
C VAL A 418 -15.46 -12.66 -32.60
N ARG A 419 -15.13 -11.56 -31.88
CA ARG A 419 -16.07 -10.56 -31.43
C ARG A 419 -16.69 -9.77 -32.60
N THR A 420 -18.01 -9.85 -32.71
CA THR A 420 -18.81 -9.02 -33.62
C THR A 420 -19.45 -7.83 -32.88
N TYR A 421 -19.64 -7.95 -31.59
CA TYR A 421 -19.98 -6.88 -30.66
C TYR A 421 -19.42 -7.19 -29.25
N ALA A 422 -19.32 -6.17 -28.43
CA ALA A 422 -19.15 -6.31 -26.97
C ALA A 422 -20.17 -5.41 -26.27
N ALA A 423 -20.74 -5.87 -25.18
CA ALA A 423 -21.64 -5.11 -24.34
C ALA A 423 -21.42 -5.45 -22.87
N THR A 424 -21.49 -4.45 -22.00
CA THR A 424 -21.46 -4.68 -20.54
C THR A 424 -22.68 -4.06 -19.88
N ASP A 425 -23.31 -4.82 -19.01
CA ASP A 425 -24.39 -4.37 -18.11
C ASP A 425 -23.80 -4.08 -16.75
N PHE A 426 -23.93 -2.82 -16.31
CA PHE A 426 -23.47 -2.28 -15.03
C PHE A 426 -24.62 -2.04 -14.04
N SER A 427 -25.83 -2.52 -14.33
CA SER A 427 -27.01 -2.29 -13.48
C SER A 427 -27.04 -3.15 -12.21
N GLY A 428 -26.19 -4.15 -12.12
CA GLY A 428 -25.97 -4.99 -10.94
C GLY A 428 -24.66 -4.66 -10.22
N ASP A 429 -24.38 -5.36 -9.12
CA ASP A 429 -23.10 -5.22 -8.41
C ASP A 429 -21.97 -5.76 -9.27
N LEU A 430 -22.16 -6.92 -9.90
CA LEU A 430 -21.23 -7.54 -10.84
C LEU A 430 -21.47 -7.01 -12.26
N PRO A 431 -20.48 -6.40 -12.93
CA PRO A 431 -20.53 -6.08 -14.36
C PRO A 431 -20.67 -7.34 -15.20
N VAL A 432 -21.69 -7.42 -16.06
CA VAL A 432 -21.94 -8.59 -16.90
C VAL A 432 -21.57 -8.33 -18.36
N LEU A 433 -20.54 -9.02 -18.83
CA LEU A 433 -20.04 -8.91 -20.20
C LEU A 433 -20.79 -9.84 -21.16
N ALA A 434 -21.26 -9.31 -22.29
CA ALA A 434 -21.77 -10.07 -23.41
C ALA A 434 -20.91 -9.85 -24.66
N VAL A 435 -20.63 -10.92 -25.40
CA VAL A 435 -19.74 -10.88 -26.55
C VAL A 435 -20.31 -11.68 -27.70
N GLY A 436 -20.57 -11.01 -28.82
CA GLY A 436 -21.06 -11.66 -30.06
C GLY A 436 -20.04 -12.64 -30.60
N GLY A 437 -20.35 -13.95 -30.55
CA GLY A 437 -19.44 -15.02 -30.90
C GLY A 437 -18.47 -15.47 -29.80
N GLY A 438 -18.50 -14.87 -28.60
CA GLY A 438 -17.58 -15.17 -27.51
C GLY A 438 -17.71 -16.61 -27.00
N ASN A 439 -18.92 -17.10 -26.75
CA ASN A 439 -19.16 -18.47 -26.30
C ASN A 439 -18.83 -19.55 -27.36
N ALA A 440 -18.72 -19.15 -28.64
CA ALA A 440 -18.35 -20.05 -29.73
C ALA A 440 -16.82 -20.17 -29.92
N VAL A 441 -16.01 -19.34 -29.24
CA VAL A 441 -14.54 -19.43 -29.31
C VAL A 441 -14.07 -20.83 -28.91
N THR A 442 -13.09 -21.34 -29.63
CA THR A 442 -12.48 -22.65 -29.41
C THR A 442 -10.98 -22.52 -29.11
N PRO A 443 -10.36 -23.49 -28.44
CA PRO A 443 -8.91 -23.47 -28.21
C PRO A 443 -8.08 -23.34 -29.49
N GLN A 444 -8.60 -23.82 -30.63
CA GLN A 444 -7.94 -23.72 -31.93
C GLN A 444 -7.89 -22.30 -32.49
N ASP A 445 -8.74 -21.37 -31.99
CA ASP A 445 -8.77 -20.00 -32.42
C ASP A 445 -7.69 -19.14 -31.72
N MET A 446 -7.09 -19.63 -30.63
CA MET A 446 -6.20 -18.87 -29.78
C MET A 446 -4.86 -18.61 -30.45
N ARG A 447 -4.42 -17.32 -30.40
CA ARG A 447 -3.13 -16.83 -30.89
C ARG A 447 -2.49 -15.96 -29.82
N VAL A 448 -1.17 -15.95 -29.74
CA VAL A 448 -0.43 -15.04 -28.87
C VAL A 448 -0.57 -13.59 -29.37
N THR A 449 -0.92 -12.67 -28.52
CA THR A 449 -1.17 -11.26 -28.86
C THR A 449 -0.30 -10.26 -28.13
N GLY A 450 0.48 -10.70 -27.16
CA GLY A 450 1.41 -9.83 -26.43
C GLY A 450 1.88 -10.47 -25.15
N SER A 451 2.93 -9.90 -24.58
CA SER A 451 3.44 -10.29 -23.27
C SER A 451 4.18 -9.14 -22.59
N VAL A 452 4.19 -9.18 -21.26
CA VAL A 452 5.03 -8.34 -20.42
C VAL A 452 5.71 -9.24 -19.38
N PHE A 453 7.01 -9.09 -19.23
CA PHE A 453 7.80 -9.67 -18.15
C PHE A 453 8.48 -8.52 -17.41
N GLY A 454 7.96 -8.19 -16.24
CA GLY A 454 8.46 -7.12 -15.39
C GLY A 454 9.37 -7.65 -14.28
N SER A 455 10.49 -6.98 -14.06
CA SER A 455 11.29 -7.14 -12.85
C SER A 455 11.35 -5.80 -12.13
N ALA A 456 10.93 -5.77 -10.88
CA ALA A 456 11.06 -4.62 -10.01
C ALA A 456 11.78 -5.03 -8.72
N ARG A 457 12.62 -4.14 -8.22
CA ARG A 457 13.33 -4.28 -6.96
C ARG A 457 13.29 -2.96 -6.23
N ASN A 458 12.82 -2.98 -5.00
CA ASN A 458 12.88 -1.82 -4.11
C ASN A 458 13.62 -2.23 -2.85
N LYS A 459 14.58 -1.41 -2.43
CA LYS A 459 15.33 -1.61 -1.20
C LYS A 459 15.28 -0.32 -0.40
N SER A 460 15.02 -0.44 0.90
CA SER A 460 15.10 0.66 1.88
C SER A 460 16.04 0.24 3.00
N GLU A 461 16.92 1.14 3.42
CA GLU A 461 17.83 0.97 4.55
C GLU A 461 17.67 2.15 5.50
N ILE A 462 17.62 1.91 6.80
CA ILE A 462 17.53 2.94 7.84
C ILE A 462 18.62 2.71 8.86
N ASP A 463 19.47 3.70 9.04
CA ASP A 463 20.46 3.78 10.09
C ASP A 463 20.10 4.91 11.05
N GLN A 464 19.95 4.64 12.34
CA GLN A 464 19.59 5.64 13.33
C GLN A 464 20.45 5.50 14.59
N VAL A 465 20.83 6.64 15.15
CA VAL A 465 21.42 6.76 16.49
C VAL A 465 20.62 7.81 17.23
N GLN A 466 20.19 7.45 18.44
CA GLN A 466 19.39 8.31 19.30
C GLN A 466 19.97 8.32 20.72
N PHE A 467 19.91 9.47 21.35
CA PHE A 467 20.29 9.66 22.74
C PHE A 467 19.21 10.48 23.43
N ASP A 468 18.63 9.91 24.48
CA ASP A 468 17.56 10.52 25.27
C ASP A 468 17.96 10.61 26.72
N GLY A 469 17.37 11.55 27.44
CA GLY A 469 17.56 11.69 28.87
C GLY A 469 16.33 12.25 29.54
N ASP A 470 16.09 11.82 30.78
CA ASP A 470 15.14 12.41 31.71
C ASP A 470 15.92 13.02 32.89
N TYR A 471 15.61 14.26 33.22
CA TYR A 471 16.17 14.95 34.37
C TYR A 471 15.10 15.41 35.33
N THR A 472 15.00 14.77 36.51
CA THR A 472 14.09 15.15 37.57
C THR A 472 14.55 16.44 38.26
N LEU A 473 13.78 17.52 38.11
CA LEU A 473 14.01 18.81 38.77
C LEU A 473 13.62 18.74 40.25
N ASN A 474 12.42 18.24 40.52
CA ASN A 474 11.83 18.04 41.85
C ASN A 474 10.72 16.99 41.74
N ASP A 475 10.03 16.71 42.86
CA ASP A 475 8.97 15.71 42.94
C ASP A 475 7.77 15.94 42.02
N GLU A 476 7.61 17.16 41.48
CA GLU A 476 6.49 17.57 40.65
C GLU A 476 6.88 17.77 39.16
N SER A 477 8.19 17.79 38.85
CA SER A 477 8.62 18.13 37.48
C SER A 477 9.92 17.49 37.03
N ASN A 478 9.97 17.13 35.74
CA ASN A 478 11.15 16.63 35.04
C ASN A 478 11.28 17.28 33.67
N ILE A 479 12.43 17.12 33.06
CA ILE A 479 12.73 17.54 31.70
C ILE A 479 13.22 16.32 30.91
N ASP A 480 12.50 16.00 29.84
CA ASP A 480 12.99 15.06 28.84
C ASP A 480 13.72 15.83 27.73
N PHE A 481 14.78 15.25 27.24
CA PHE A 481 15.56 15.84 26.15
C PHE A 481 16.20 14.73 25.32
N GLY A 482 16.42 15.00 24.04
CA GLY A 482 17.10 14.02 23.20
C GLY A 482 17.57 14.61 21.88
N ILE A 483 18.40 13.81 21.20
CA ILE A 483 18.93 14.06 19.87
C ILE A 483 18.87 12.77 19.07
N ALA A 484 18.55 12.86 17.78
CA ALA A 484 18.61 11.72 16.88
C ALA A 484 19.23 12.09 15.53
N LEU A 485 19.96 11.15 14.96
CA LEU A 485 20.50 11.20 13.61
C LEU A 485 19.94 10.00 12.86
N THR A 486 19.28 10.24 11.73
CA THR A 486 18.65 9.18 10.93
C THR A 486 19.01 9.34 9.47
N THR A 487 19.49 8.28 8.85
CA THR A 487 19.70 8.19 7.41
C THR A 487 18.76 7.15 6.83
N VAL A 488 18.05 7.50 5.77
CA VAL A 488 17.15 6.61 5.04
C VAL A 488 17.59 6.55 3.59
N ASP A 489 18.04 5.39 3.16
CA ASP A 489 18.45 5.10 1.78
C ASP A 489 17.37 4.29 1.06
N ASN A 490 16.92 4.76 -0.10
CA ASN A 490 16.00 4.03 -0.96
C ASN A 490 16.59 3.81 -2.35
N HIS A 491 16.51 2.57 -2.82
CA HIS A 491 16.94 2.18 -4.16
C HIS A 491 15.79 1.50 -4.90
N SER A 492 15.26 2.17 -5.92
CA SER A 492 14.15 1.68 -6.74
C SER A 492 14.63 1.35 -8.14
N GLN A 493 14.42 0.11 -8.56
CA GLN A 493 14.84 -0.42 -9.85
C GLN A 493 13.68 -1.14 -10.52
N SER A 494 13.50 -0.94 -11.83
CA SER A 494 12.55 -1.73 -12.61
C SER A 494 12.97 -1.85 -14.07
N VAL A 495 12.58 -2.94 -14.71
CA VAL A 495 12.74 -3.17 -16.14
C VAL A 495 11.58 -4.01 -16.67
N ASN A 496 11.09 -3.64 -17.87
CA ASN A 496 10.05 -4.39 -18.56
C ASN A 496 10.55 -4.91 -19.90
N VAL A 497 10.28 -6.19 -20.14
CA VAL A 497 10.42 -6.84 -21.45
C VAL A 497 9.03 -7.03 -22.02
N GLN A 498 8.67 -6.21 -23.02
CA GLN A 498 7.31 -6.14 -23.56
C GLN A 498 7.28 -6.49 -25.04
N ARG A 499 6.25 -7.26 -25.43
CA ARG A 499 5.88 -7.54 -26.82
C ARG A 499 4.45 -7.09 -27.07
N ASN A 500 4.24 -6.41 -28.17
CA ASN A 500 2.93 -5.91 -28.59
C ASN A 500 2.56 -6.55 -29.94
N ASP A 501 2.02 -7.76 -29.88
CA ASP A 501 1.62 -8.53 -31.06
C ASP A 501 0.08 -8.50 -31.24
N TRP A 502 -0.53 -7.32 -31.09
CA TRP A 502 -1.99 -7.11 -31.00
C TRP A 502 -2.82 -7.72 -32.13
N GLY A 503 -2.28 -7.83 -33.32
CA GLY A 503 -2.92 -8.53 -34.44
C GLY A 503 -2.88 -10.05 -34.36
N GLY A 504 -2.26 -10.60 -33.31
CA GLY A 504 -1.94 -12.00 -33.16
C GLY A 504 -0.71 -12.42 -33.97
N VAL A 505 0.23 -13.12 -33.33
CA VAL A 505 1.42 -13.69 -33.94
C VAL A 505 1.18 -15.17 -34.25
N GLY A 506 1.68 -15.65 -35.35
CA GLY A 506 1.45 -17.02 -35.80
C GLY A 506 0.06 -17.23 -36.42
N LYS A 507 -0.44 -18.44 -36.34
CA LYS A 507 -1.73 -18.87 -36.88
C LYS A 507 -2.51 -19.72 -35.90
N ALA A 508 -3.81 -19.80 -36.11
CA ALA A 508 -4.69 -20.71 -35.40
C ALA A 508 -4.17 -22.16 -35.45
N GLY A 509 -4.12 -22.85 -34.33
CA GLY A 509 -3.60 -24.20 -34.19
C GLY A 509 -2.09 -24.32 -33.92
N ASP A 510 -1.34 -23.23 -33.79
CA ASP A 510 0.06 -23.24 -33.35
C ASP A 510 0.21 -23.67 -31.87
N LEU A 511 -0.83 -23.44 -31.07
CA LEU A 511 -0.94 -23.85 -29.68
C LEU A 511 -1.75 -25.16 -29.56
N ASP A 512 -1.36 -26.06 -28.67
CA ASP A 512 -2.09 -27.30 -28.48
C ASP A 512 -3.44 -27.03 -27.80
N PRO A 513 -4.57 -27.41 -28.45
CA PRO A 513 -5.90 -27.15 -27.89
C PRO A 513 -6.16 -27.76 -26.53
N SER A 514 -5.48 -28.83 -26.19
CA SER A 514 -5.62 -29.51 -24.89
C SER A 514 -5.10 -28.68 -23.70
N TRP A 515 -4.33 -27.63 -23.98
CA TRP A 515 -3.82 -26.72 -22.94
C TRP A 515 -4.83 -25.67 -22.50
N PHE A 516 -5.99 -25.59 -23.15
CA PHE A 516 -7.02 -24.58 -22.93
C PHE A 516 -8.34 -25.22 -22.43
N PRO A 517 -8.36 -25.78 -21.21
CA PRO A 517 -9.61 -26.26 -20.64
C PRO A 517 -10.57 -25.07 -20.44
N ALA A 518 -11.83 -25.32 -20.77
CA ALA A 518 -12.87 -24.29 -20.63
C ALA A 518 -13.54 -24.39 -19.28
N GLU A 519 -13.77 -23.23 -18.64
CA GLU A 519 -14.55 -23.08 -17.41
C GLU A 519 -15.66 -22.05 -17.60
N THR A 520 -16.64 -22.07 -16.68
CA THR A 520 -17.72 -21.08 -16.61
C THR A 520 -17.28 -19.90 -15.74
N ILE A 521 -17.72 -18.69 -16.12
CA ILE A 521 -17.35 -17.45 -15.45
C ILE A 521 -18.29 -17.17 -14.27
N HIS A 522 -19.61 -17.17 -14.53
CA HIS A 522 -20.58 -16.63 -13.57
C HIS A 522 -20.76 -17.52 -12.34
N ASP A 523 -20.50 -18.81 -12.44
CA ASP A 523 -20.58 -19.74 -11.31
C ASP A 523 -19.47 -19.48 -10.26
N LYS A 524 -18.47 -18.65 -10.59
CA LYS A 524 -17.36 -18.29 -9.70
C LYS A 524 -17.63 -17.04 -8.85
N PHE A 525 -18.73 -16.32 -9.13
CA PHE A 525 -19.10 -15.11 -8.40
C PHE A 525 -20.35 -15.35 -7.55
N THR A 526 -20.38 -14.76 -6.37
CA THR A 526 -21.55 -14.72 -5.48
C THR A 526 -22.37 -13.44 -5.67
N ALA A 527 -21.74 -12.35 -6.13
CA ALA A 527 -22.37 -11.07 -6.39
C ALA A 527 -23.39 -11.14 -7.53
N ASN A 528 -24.47 -10.37 -7.40
CA ASN A 528 -25.54 -10.34 -8.39
C ASN A 528 -25.16 -9.50 -9.61
N GLY A 529 -25.24 -10.08 -10.80
CA GLY A 529 -24.98 -9.40 -12.05
C GLY A 529 -26.19 -8.79 -12.73
N GLY A 530 -25.98 -7.80 -13.59
CA GLY A 530 -26.98 -7.26 -14.51
C GLY A 530 -27.47 -8.35 -15.51
N ASN A 531 -28.64 -8.15 -16.07
CA ASN A 531 -29.29 -9.10 -17.00
C ASN A 531 -29.73 -8.47 -18.33
N PHE A 532 -29.19 -7.30 -18.66
CA PHE A 532 -29.51 -6.49 -19.83
C PHE A 532 -30.98 -6.06 -19.95
N SER A 533 -31.77 -6.15 -18.89
CA SER A 533 -33.17 -5.79 -18.89
C SER A 533 -33.44 -4.32 -19.16
N ALA A 534 -32.49 -3.45 -18.87
CA ALA A 534 -32.58 -2.02 -19.17
C ALA A 534 -32.59 -1.75 -20.70
N PHE A 535 -32.08 -2.67 -21.52
CA PHE A 535 -32.03 -2.54 -22.96
C PHE A 535 -33.13 -3.39 -23.65
N THR A 536 -34.26 -2.77 -23.94
CA THR A 536 -35.39 -3.46 -24.58
C THR A 536 -35.21 -3.66 -26.09
N GLY A 537 -35.55 -4.84 -26.58
CA GLY A 537 -35.59 -5.14 -28.04
C GLY A 537 -34.27 -5.67 -28.61
N LYS A 538 -33.25 -5.93 -27.81
CA LYS A 538 -32.01 -6.59 -28.24
C LYS A 538 -31.65 -7.71 -27.28
N SER A 539 -31.25 -8.85 -27.77
CA SER A 539 -30.72 -9.96 -26.99
C SER A 539 -29.20 -9.94 -27.04
N PHE A 540 -28.55 -10.09 -25.91
CA PHE A 540 -27.11 -10.16 -25.81
C PHE A 540 -26.67 -11.59 -25.42
N ASP A 541 -25.59 -12.06 -26.05
CA ASP A 541 -24.97 -13.36 -25.77
C ASP A 541 -23.99 -13.17 -24.61
N VAL A 542 -24.47 -13.41 -23.38
CA VAL A 542 -23.68 -13.25 -22.15
C VAL A 542 -22.50 -14.21 -22.21
N LEU A 543 -21.29 -13.66 -22.06
CA LEU A 543 -20.06 -14.44 -22.06
C LEU A 543 -19.97 -15.26 -20.77
N ASN A 544 -20.00 -16.60 -20.88
CA ASN A 544 -19.85 -17.51 -19.73
C ASN A 544 -18.78 -18.59 -19.99
N LYS A 545 -17.74 -18.24 -20.75
CA LYS A 545 -16.64 -19.14 -21.07
C LYS A 545 -15.31 -18.41 -20.93
N ILE A 546 -14.38 -19.04 -20.20
CA ILE A 546 -12.98 -18.67 -20.15
C ILE A 546 -12.13 -19.93 -20.38
N PHE A 547 -10.94 -19.77 -20.92
CA PHE A 547 -9.93 -20.84 -20.94
C PHE A 547 -8.93 -20.60 -19.81
N MET A 548 -8.84 -21.57 -18.90
CA MET A 548 -7.84 -21.59 -17.81
C MET A 548 -6.63 -22.37 -18.31
N TRP A 549 -5.56 -21.69 -18.67
CA TRP A 549 -4.42 -22.33 -19.32
C TRP A 549 -3.11 -22.13 -18.56
N ASP A 550 -2.20 -23.11 -18.73
CA ASP A 550 -0.89 -23.13 -18.09
C ASP A 550 0.06 -22.12 -18.77
N PHE A 551 0.46 -21.11 -18.02
CA PHE A 551 1.32 -20.02 -18.49
C PHE A 551 2.63 -20.53 -19.10
N GLU A 552 3.33 -21.45 -18.40
CA GLU A 552 4.66 -21.91 -18.81
C GLU A 552 4.63 -22.72 -20.12
N ARG A 553 3.60 -23.54 -20.33
CA ARG A 553 3.47 -24.31 -21.57
C ARG A 553 3.27 -23.40 -22.79
N VAL A 554 2.39 -22.43 -22.66
CA VAL A 554 2.10 -21.47 -23.73
C VAL A 554 3.29 -20.56 -23.96
N ARG A 555 3.93 -20.03 -22.90
CA ARG A 555 5.14 -19.22 -22.95
C ARG A 555 6.27 -19.95 -23.70
N ALA A 556 6.59 -21.17 -23.28
CA ALA A 556 7.67 -21.95 -23.91
C ALA A 556 7.41 -22.26 -25.39
N GLN A 557 6.15 -22.54 -25.75
CA GLN A 557 5.78 -22.79 -27.15
C GLN A 557 5.84 -21.49 -27.95
N ALA A 558 5.37 -20.35 -27.41
CA ALA A 558 5.44 -19.05 -28.04
C ALA A 558 6.90 -18.61 -28.28
N GLU A 559 7.75 -18.74 -27.27
CA GLU A 559 9.19 -18.48 -27.37
C GLU A 559 9.82 -19.27 -28.52
N LYS A 560 9.54 -20.58 -28.58
CA LYS A 560 10.07 -21.48 -29.63
C LYS A 560 9.60 -21.12 -31.03
N LEU A 561 8.32 -20.74 -31.19
CA LEU A 561 7.73 -20.50 -32.51
C LEU A 561 7.99 -19.09 -33.02
N TYR A 562 8.04 -18.09 -32.13
CA TYR A 562 7.97 -16.68 -32.52
C TYR A 562 9.26 -15.89 -32.26
N THR A 563 10.32 -16.56 -31.77
CA THR A 563 11.66 -15.98 -31.74
C THR A 563 12.39 -16.25 -33.05
N PRO A 564 12.69 -15.23 -33.87
CA PRO A 564 13.45 -15.41 -35.11
C PRO A 564 14.84 -15.96 -34.85
N ALA A 565 15.36 -16.77 -35.76
CA ALA A 565 16.72 -17.29 -35.65
C ALA A 565 17.76 -16.15 -35.61
N GLY A 566 18.61 -16.13 -34.60
CA GLY A 566 19.62 -15.10 -34.36
C GLY A 566 19.09 -13.79 -33.75
N TYR A 567 17.82 -13.73 -33.40
CA TYR A 567 17.26 -12.63 -32.63
C TYR A 567 17.90 -12.54 -31.23
N LYS A 568 18.15 -11.31 -30.79
CA LYS A 568 18.59 -11.03 -29.42
C LYS A 568 17.54 -10.14 -28.77
N GLY A 569 16.76 -10.75 -27.89
CA GLY A 569 15.76 -10.07 -27.08
C GLY A 569 16.38 -9.34 -25.88
N LYS A 570 15.55 -8.62 -25.16
CA LYS A 570 15.93 -7.89 -23.95
C LYS A 570 15.98 -8.78 -22.71
N GLY A 571 15.27 -9.92 -22.68
CA GLY A 571 15.21 -10.81 -21.55
C GLY A 571 16.52 -11.57 -21.33
N ASP A 572 16.79 -11.96 -20.09
CA ASP A 572 18.01 -12.67 -19.69
C ASP A 572 18.16 -14.03 -20.39
N CYS A 573 17.07 -14.64 -20.84
CA CYS A 573 17.07 -15.84 -21.68
C CYS A 573 17.51 -15.57 -23.13
N GLY A 574 17.77 -14.32 -23.51
CA GLY A 574 18.15 -13.91 -24.86
C GLY A 574 16.96 -13.73 -25.81
N THR A 575 15.73 -13.84 -25.32
CA THR A 575 14.48 -13.61 -26.06
C THR A 575 13.64 -12.53 -25.36
N ASP A 576 12.45 -12.22 -25.87
CA ASP A 576 11.49 -11.33 -25.21
C ASP A 576 10.36 -12.11 -24.50
N PHE A 577 10.61 -13.37 -24.12
CA PHE A 577 9.66 -14.23 -23.39
C PHE A 577 10.12 -14.57 -21.97
N CYS A 578 10.97 -13.75 -21.40
CA CYS A 578 11.42 -13.82 -20.01
C CYS A 578 11.79 -12.42 -19.51
N PRO A 579 11.88 -12.23 -18.18
CA PRO A 579 12.29 -10.95 -17.59
C PRO A 579 13.76 -10.63 -17.88
N SER A 580 14.12 -9.37 -17.61
CA SER A 580 15.52 -8.90 -17.63
C SER A 580 15.95 -8.49 -16.23
N SER A 581 17.22 -8.68 -15.93
CA SER A 581 17.89 -8.12 -14.75
C SER A 581 18.71 -6.85 -15.05
N ASP A 582 18.70 -6.39 -16.29
CA ASP A 582 19.35 -5.13 -16.69
C ASP A 582 18.52 -3.90 -16.34
N TYR A 583 18.36 -3.65 -15.04
CA TYR A 583 17.62 -2.50 -14.52
C TYR A 583 18.19 -1.17 -15.05
N ALA A 584 19.51 -1.09 -15.25
CA ALA A 584 20.13 0.10 -15.79
C ALA A 584 19.61 0.46 -17.20
N SER A 585 18.96 -0.46 -17.91
CA SER A 585 18.32 -0.19 -19.20
C SER A 585 16.95 0.50 -19.09
N ASP A 586 16.33 0.57 -17.92
CA ASP A 586 14.99 1.16 -17.73
C ASP A 586 14.95 2.12 -16.53
N THR A 587 14.74 1.67 -15.30
CA THR A 587 14.66 2.53 -14.11
C THR A 587 15.72 2.13 -13.09
N ASP A 588 16.50 3.10 -12.63
CA ASP A 588 17.48 2.94 -11.56
C ASP A 588 17.61 4.28 -10.80
N ARG A 589 17.06 4.34 -9.58
CA ARG A 589 16.91 5.56 -8.79
C ARG A 589 17.34 5.34 -7.35
N TYR A 590 18.15 6.25 -6.85
CA TYR A 590 18.63 6.33 -5.47
C TYR A 590 18.06 7.58 -4.83
N THR A 591 17.55 7.47 -3.61
CA THR A 591 17.08 8.61 -2.81
C THR A 591 17.58 8.43 -1.40
N GLU A 592 18.29 9.43 -0.87
CA GLU A 592 18.82 9.48 0.47
C GLU A 592 18.17 10.65 1.22
N GLU A 593 17.70 10.40 2.43
CA GLU A 593 17.22 11.41 3.37
C GLU A 593 18.10 11.36 4.62
N GLU A 594 18.79 12.46 4.94
CA GLU A 594 19.56 12.62 6.16
C GLU A 594 18.83 13.59 7.10
N SER A 595 18.35 13.08 8.25
CA SER A 595 17.58 13.84 9.23
C SER A 595 18.36 13.99 10.53
N GLN A 596 18.35 15.20 11.08
CA GLN A 596 18.89 15.53 12.39
C GLN A 596 17.79 16.16 13.22
N SER A 597 17.59 15.68 14.43
CA SER A 597 16.58 16.22 15.33
C SER A 597 17.07 16.40 16.75
N ALA A 598 16.48 17.37 17.45
CA ALA A 598 16.67 17.57 18.87
C ALA A 598 15.37 18.01 19.52
N TYR A 599 15.11 17.55 20.74
CA TYR A 599 13.91 17.96 21.47
C TYR A 599 14.20 18.25 22.94
N VAL A 600 13.29 19.02 23.52
CA VAL A 600 13.16 19.23 24.96
C VAL A 600 11.69 19.25 25.32
N GLN A 601 11.32 18.56 26.40
CA GLN A 601 9.96 18.53 26.93
C GLN A 601 10.01 18.75 28.44
N TYR A 602 9.21 19.67 28.92
CA TYR A 602 9.01 19.95 30.33
C TYR A 602 7.72 19.27 30.78
N ASN A 603 7.82 18.41 31.79
CA ASN A 603 6.71 17.69 32.38
C ASN A 603 6.45 18.24 33.79
N TYR A 604 5.20 18.55 34.07
CA TYR A 604 4.77 19.06 35.34
C TYR A 604 3.52 18.33 35.83
N ARG A 605 3.59 17.77 37.05
CA ARG A 605 2.50 17.03 37.68
C ARG A 605 2.19 17.63 39.02
N ASN A 606 0.91 17.94 39.32
CA ASN A 606 0.51 18.56 40.57
C ASN A 606 -0.97 18.25 40.88
N ASP A 607 -1.47 18.81 41.97
CA ASP A 607 -2.87 18.71 42.40
C ASP A 607 -3.52 20.10 42.46
N TRP A 608 -4.69 20.26 41.82
CA TRP A 608 -5.50 21.45 41.89
C TRP A 608 -6.76 21.19 42.67
N LYS A 609 -6.76 21.49 44.00
CA LYS A 609 -7.88 21.31 44.90
C LYS A 609 -8.35 19.83 45.02
N GLY A 610 -7.45 18.91 45.14
CA GLY A 610 -7.72 17.48 45.20
C GLY A 610 -8.01 16.84 43.85
N LYS A 611 -7.60 17.48 42.74
CA LYS A 611 -7.70 16.98 41.39
C LYS A 611 -6.31 16.90 40.78
N PRO A 612 -5.79 15.69 40.60
CA PRO A 612 -4.47 15.51 40.02
C PRO A 612 -4.50 15.96 38.54
N TYR A 613 -3.48 16.65 38.10
CA TYR A 613 -3.27 17.05 36.71
C TYR A 613 -1.81 16.96 36.32
N ASP A 614 -1.56 16.77 35.04
CA ASP A 614 -0.26 16.82 34.43
C ASP A 614 -0.28 17.70 33.16
N LEU A 615 0.88 18.34 32.91
CA LEU A 615 1.11 19.23 31.78
C LEU A 615 2.46 18.89 31.15
N HIS A 616 2.45 18.60 29.86
CA HIS A 616 3.64 18.32 29.08
C HIS A 616 3.77 19.40 28.00
N VAL A 617 4.89 20.11 27.98
CA VAL A 617 5.19 21.16 27.02
C VAL A 617 6.52 20.85 26.35
N GLY A 618 6.45 20.53 25.07
CA GLY A 618 7.60 20.10 24.30
C GLY A 618 7.88 20.97 23.07
N LEU A 619 9.11 20.92 22.62
CA LEU A 619 9.57 21.56 21.41
C LEU A 619 10.59 20.64 20.73
N ARG A 620 10.34 20.31 19.48
CA ARG A 620 11.24 19.51 18.65
C ARG A 620 11.69 20.32 17.44
N TYR A 621 12.96 20.34 17.17
CA TYR A 621 13.54 20.86 15.92
C TYR A 621 14.01 19.69 15.08
N GLU A 622 13.74 19.74 13.79
CA GLU A 622 14.18 18.73 12.84
C GLU A 622 14.58 19.37 11.52
N GLN A 623 15.71 18.94 10.98
CA GLN A 623 16.22 19.31 9.67
C GLN A 623 16.42 18.04 8.85
N THR A 624 16.05 18.06 7.57
CA THR A 624 16.23 16.92 6.63
C THR A 624 16.80 17.44 5.33
N ASP A 625 17.86 16.80 4.87
CA ASP A 625 18.46 16.98 3.55
C ASP A 625 18.05 15.78 2.67
N VAL A 626 17.61 16.04 1.43
CA VAL A 626 17.17 15.03 0.47
C VAL A 626 18.07 15.07 -0.75
N THR A 627 18.68 13.94 -1.09
CA THR A 627 19.47 13.78 -2.30
C THR A 627 18.90 12.66 -3.17
N SER A 628 18.51 12.95 -4.40
CA SER A 628 18.02 11.94 -5.34
C SER A 628 18.88 11.87 -6.59
N THR A 629 19.34 10.68 -6.93
CA THR A 629 20.15 10.39 -8.12
C THR A 629 19.45 9.34 -8.97
N SER A 630 19.16 9.68 -10.23
CA SER A 630 18.40 8.82 -11.14
C SER A 630 19.12 8.66 -12.47
N ALA A 631 19.19 7.41 -12.96
CA ALA A 631 19.62 7.12 -14.32
C ALA A 631 18.45 7.34 -15.28
N VAL A 632 18.56 8.30 -16.17
CA VAL A 632 17.52 8.65 -17.15
C VAL A 632 17.99 8.39 -18.57
N ALA A 633 17.06 7.97 -19.44
CA ALA A 633 17.33 7.79 -20.85
C ALA A 633 17.62 9.15 -21.49
N ALA A 634 18.68 9.24 -22.29
CA ALA A 634 18.98 10.43 -23.07
C ALA A 634 18.50 10.25 -24.53
N TYR A 635 17.90 11.28 -25.07
CA TYR A 635 17.41 11.30 -26.46
C TYR A 635 18.20 12.31 -27.29
N ASP A 636 18.47 11.97 -28.54
CA ASP A 636 19.29 12.79 -29.44
C ASP A 636 18.54 13.33 -30.66
N ARG A 637 17.36 12.81 -30.98
CA ARG A 637 16.59 13.18 -32.16
C ARG A 637 15.11 12.90 -31.97
N ALA A 638 14.28 13.73 -32.61
CA ALA A 638 12.84 13.52 -32.76
C ALA A 638 12.53 13.22 -34.24
N ASP A 639 11.83 12.14 -34.50
CA ASP A 639 11.51 11.62 -35.84
C ASP A 639 9.99 11.59 -36.05
N TRP A 640 9.45 12.36 -36.98
CA TRP A 640 8.04 12.36 -37.35
C TRP A 640 7.71 11.15 -38.21
N ILE A 641 7.18 10.11 -37.58
CA ILE A 641 7.00 8.77 -38.17
C ILE A 641 5.60 8.51 -38.72
N ALA A 642 4.56 9.12 -38.14
CA ALA A 642 3.16 8.99 -38.55
C ALA A 642 2.47 10.37 -38.55
N ASP A 643 1.24 10.47 -39.00
CA ASP A 643 0.55 11.76 -39.16
C ASP A 643 0.48 12.57 -37.87
N THR A 644 0.25 11.91 -36.76
CA THR A 644 0.14 12.52 -35.44
C THR A 644 1.30 12.15 -34.48
N GLU A 645 2.26 11.31 -34.90
CA GLU A 645 3.27 10.73 -34.02
C GLU A 645 4.69 11.14 -34.37
N ILE A 646 5.41 11.59 -33.39
CA ILE A 646 6.85 11.86 -33.40
C ILE A 646 7.50 10.89 -32.40
N ALA A 647 8.37 10.01 -32.88
CA ALA A 647 9.16 9.12 -32.05
C ALA A 647 10.43 9.80 -31.58
N LEU A 648 10.78 9.64 -30.31
CA LEU A 648 12.07 10.06 -29.78
C LEU A 648 13.10 8.96 -29.99
N HIS A 649 14.22 9.31 -30.56
CA HIS A 649 15.33 8.40 -30.77
C HIS A 649 16.25 8.41 -29.54
N ALA A 650 16.31 7.28 -28.83
CA ALA A 650 17.22 7.12 -27.70
C ALA A 650 18.67 7.12 -28.16
N SER A 651 19.52 7.91 -27.54
CA SER A 651 20.94 8.02 -27.85
C SER A 651 21.75 6.75 -27.50
N GLY A 652 21.14 5.81 -26.82
CA GLY A 652 21.79 4.64 -26.24
C GLY A 652 22.67 4.95 -25.02
N LYS A 653 22.64 6.21 -24.56
CA LYS A 653 23.31 6.66 -23.35
C LYS A 653 22.31 6.85 -22.25
N ARG A 654 22.74 6.62 -21.00
CA ARG A 654 22.04 7.03 -19.81
C ARG A 654 22.93 8.00 -19.05
N GLU A 655 22.30 8.98 -18.46
CA GLU A 655 22.98 9.98 -17.66
C GLU A 655 22.40 9.92 -16.25
N PHE A 656 23.27 9.91 -15.25
CA PHE A 656 22.83 10.08 -13.87
C PHE A 656 22.60 11.57 -13.62
N GLN A 657 21.41 11.89 -13.18
CA GLN A 657 21.02 13.24 -12.76
C GLN A 657 20.82 13.23 -11.25
N THR A 658 21.47 14.17 -10.56
CA THR A 658 21.33 14.35 -9.11
C THR A 658 20.56 15.65 -8.86
N GLN A 659 19.54 15.57 -8.02
CA GLN A 659 18.73 16.68 -7.54
C GLN A 659 18.77 16.67 -6.02
N GLN A 660 18.68 17.83 -5.40
CA GLN A 660 18.71 17.98 -3.95
C GLN A 660 17.60 18.91 -3.48
N GLY A 661 17.18 18.71 -2.25
CA GLY A 661 16.25 19.56 -1.53
C GLY A 661 16.51 19.48 -0.03
N ASP A 662 16.01 20.41 0.72
CA ASP A 662 16.12 20.47 2.17
C ASP A 662 14.90 21.13 2.78
N TYR A 663 14.62 20.80 4.03
CA TYR A 663 13.61 21.48 4.84
C TYR A 663 13.94 21.39 6.32
N ASP A 664 13.42 22.36 7.10
CA ASP A 664 13.50 22.32 8.55
C ASP A 664 12.18 22.74 9.19
N TYR A 665 11.88 22.15 10.37
CA TYR A 665 10.67 22.44 11.13
C TYR A 665 10.95 22.57 12.62
N LEU A 666 10.17 23.47 13.25
CA LEU A 666 10.11 23.61 14.69
C LEU A 666 8.70 23.21 15.15
N LEU A 667 8.58 22.10 15.86
CA LEU A 667 7.32 21.41 16.16
C LEU A 667 7.00 21.52 17.65
N PRO A 668 6.11 22.41 18.06
CA PRO A 668 5.64 22.52 19.44
C PRO A 668 4.61 21.43 19.77
N SER A 669 4.58 20.99 21.02
CA SER A 669 3.54 20.13 21.56
C SER A 669 3.17 20.54 22.98
N ILE A 670 1.86 20.50 23.27
CA ILE A 670 1.31 20.78 24.60
C ILE A 670 0.23 19.72 24.85
N ASN A 671 0.39 18.97 25.94
CA ASN A 671 -0.61 17.99 26.38
C ASN A 671 -0.96 18.32 27.85
N PHE A 672 -2.25 18.39 28.13
CA PHE A 672 -2.78 18.67 29.47
C PHE A 672 -3.82 17.63 29.83
N ASN A 673 -3.65 16.98 30.96
CA ASN A 673 -4.54 15.96 31.49
C ASN A 673 -4.99 16.37 32.89
N ILE A 674 -6.25 16.14 33.24
CA ILE A 674 -6.78 16.42 34.57
C ILE A 674 -7.85 15.42 34.97
N GLU A 675 -7.73 14.82 36.14
CA GLU A 675 -8.79 14.03 36.75
C GLU A 675 -9.77 14.93 37.52
N ILE A 676 -10.91 15.26 36.90
CA ILE A 676 -11.85 16.25 37.42
C ILE A 676 -12.73 15.73 38.57
N VAL A 677 -13.01 14.44 38.57
CA VAL A 677 -13.61 13.63 39.65
C VAL A 677 -12.95 12.26 39.56
N GLU A 678 -13.03 11.46 40.63
CA GLU A 678 -12.47 10.10 40.69
C GLU A 678 -12.83 9.32 39.41
N ASP A 679 -11.82 8.77 38.77
CA ASP A 679 -11.90 7.98 37.52
C ASP A 679 -12.43 8.70 36.28
N VAL A 680 -12.56 10.04 36.28
CA VAL A 680 -12.92 10.83 35.08
C VAL A 680 -11.78 11.74 34.65
N MET A 681 -11.14 11.38 33.56
CA MET A 681 -10.03 12.11 32.93
C MET A 681 -10.53 13.02 31.81
N LEU A 682 -10.07 14.26 31.79
CA LEU A 682 -10.18 15.15 30.63
C LEU A 682 -8.77 15.41 30.09
N ARG A 683 -8.64 15.36 28.78
CA ARG A 683 -7.40 15.64 28.08
C ARG A 683 -7.61 16.73 27.05
N ALA A 684 -6.60 17.59 26.88
CA ALA A 684 -6.55 18.59 25.82
C ALA A 684 -5.11 18.65 25.28
N ALA A 685 -4.98 18.63 23.97
CA ALA A 685 -3.67 18.69 23.33
C ALA A 685 -3.65 19.67 22.16
N TYR A 686 -2.49 20.30 21.98
CA TYR A 686 -2.11 21.03 20.78
C TYR A 686 -0.75 20.56 20.32
N SER A 687 -0.59 20.30 19.02
CA SER A 687 0.71 19.94 18.46
C SER A 687 0.81 20.33 16.99
N GLU A 688 2.04 20.54 16.54
CA GLU A 688 2.36 20.62 15.13
C GLU A 688 3.13 19.37 14.71
N THR A 689 2.74 18.76 13.58
CA THR A 689 3.31 17.52 13.07
C THR A 689 3.56 17.64 11.57
N ILE A 690 4.49 16.82 11.06
CA ILE A 690 4.78 16.76 9.63
C ILE A 690 4.55 15.33 9.09
N GLY A 691 4.11 15.25 7.82
CA GLY A 691 4.04 14.01 7.05
C GLY A 691 4.92 14.12 5.81
N ARG A 692 5.96 13.29 5.73
CA ARG A 692 6.92 13.36 4.63
C ARG A 692 6.26 12.92 3.31
N PRO A 693 6.64 13.53 2.16
CA PRO A 693 6.23 13.06 0.84
C PRO A 693 6.63 11.61 0.61
N ASP A 694 5.86 10.87 -0.19
CA ASP A 694 6.24 9.53 -0.59
C ASP A 694 7.56 9.52 -1.40
N TYR A 695 8.26 8.38 -1.39
CA TYR A 695 9.56 8.28 -2.07
C TYR A 695 9.45 8.44 -3.58
N VAL A 696 8.31 8.08 -4.19
CA VAL A 696 8.09 8.24 -5.64
C VAL A 696 8.04 9.73 -6.00
N SER A 697 7.42 10.55 -5.17
CA SER A 697 7.29 12.00 -5.40
C SER A 697 8.62 12.76 -5.28
N ILE A 698 9.53 12.32 -4.41
CA ILE A 698 10.87 12.94 -4.22
C ILE A 698 11.97 12.29 -5.07
N GLN A 699 11.71 11.17 -5.73
CA GLN A 699 12.67 10.55 -6.64
C GLN A 699 12.95 11.44 -7.85
N GLY A 700 14.14 12.00 -7.94
CA GLY A 700 14.56 12.85 -9.05
C GLY A 700 14.61 12.13 -10.41
N GLY A 701 14.99 12.88 -11.44
CA GLY A 701 15.10 12.40 -12.80
C GLY A 701 13.84 12.58 -13.63
N THR A 702 13.98 13.18 -14.82
CA THR A 702 12.86 13.41 -15.72
C THR A 702 12.75 12.27 -16.73
N VAL A 703 11.61 11.60 -16.75
CA VAL A 703 11.28 10.57 -17.73
C VAL A 703 10.31 11.14 -18.74
N VAL A 704 10.58 10.97 -20.04
CA VAL A 704 9.70 11.41 -21.13
C VAL A 704 9.15 10.22 -21.90
N GLY A 705 7.93 10.36 -22.41
CA GLY A 705 7.33 9.37 -23.30
C GLY A 705 8.15 9.21 -24.59
N THR A 706 8.33 7.99 -25.06
CA THR A 706 9.04 7.70 -26.32
C THR A 706 8.33 8.18 -27.58
N LEU A 707 7.04 8.49 -27.45
CA LEU A 707 6.20 9.09 -28.49
C LEU A 707 5.72 10.48 -28.06
N ALA A 708 5.80 11.42 -28.96
CA ALA A 708 5.29 12.77 -28.83
C ALA A 708 4.32 13.08 -29.97
N ASN A 709 3.50 14.10 -29.80
CA ASN A 709 2.66 14.62 -30.87
C ASN A 709 3.29 15.86 -31.54
N ARG A 710 2.64 16.46 -32.50
CA ARG A 710 3.14 17.64 -33.21
C ARG A 710 3.29 18.88 -32.33
N SER A 711 2.48 18.99 -31.26
CA SER A 711 2.54 20.10 -30.31
C SER A 711 3.62 19.94 -29.23
N GLY A 712 4.23 18.77 -29.12
CA GLY A 712 5.28 18.47 -28.16
C GLY A 712 5.14 17.10 -27.51
N GLY A 713 6.00 16.83 -26.53
CA GLY A 713 6.02 15.61 -25.74
C GLY A 713 5.39 15.80 -24.36
N SER A 714 5.31 14.70 -23.62
CA SER A 714 4.95 14.69 -22.22
C SER A 714 5.96 13.86 -21.42
N GLY A 715 5.97 14.06 -20.11
CA GLY A 715 6.84 13.31 -19.22
C GLY A 715 6.45 13.55 -17.77
N SER A 716 7.22 12.94 -16.87
CA SER A 716 7.10 13.15 -15.42
C SER A 716 8.47 13.31 -14.78
N SER A 717 8.51 14.02 -13.67
CA SER A 717 9.71 14.19 -12.82
C SER A 717 9.29 14.17 -11.37
N GLY A 718 10.10 13.57 -10.50
CA GLY A 718 9.94 13.80 -9.07
C GLY A 718 10.56 15.15 -8.66
N ASN A 719 10.38 15.51 -7.41
CA ASN A 719 10.84 16.79 -6.85
C ASN A 719 11.40 16.60 -5.43
N PRO A 720 12.71 16.46 -5.24
CA PRO A 720 13.32 16.35 -3.91
C PRO A 720 13.12 17.59 -3.01
N SER A 721 12.74 18.74 -3.58
CA SER A 721 12.48 19.99 -2.84
C SER A 721 11.02 20.09 -2.34
N LEU A 722 10.25 19.00 -2.38
CA LEU A 722 8.92 18.99 -1.79
C LEU A 722 9.00 19.16 -0.28
N LEU A 723 8.19 20.08 0.22
CA LEU A 723 7.99 20.23 1.65
C LEU A 723 7.05 19.13 2.15
N PRO A 724 7.27 18.60 3.36
CA PRO A 724 6.31 17.77 4.05
C PRO A 724 4.95 18.46 4.20
N LEU A 725 3.88 17.65 4.26
CA LEU A 725 2.62 18.15 4.77
C LEU A 725 2.83 18.59 6.21
N GLU A 726 2.26 19.71 6.58
CA GLU A 726 2.31 20.26 7.94
C GLU A 726 0.91 20.29 8.51
N SER A 727 0.74 19.86 9.76
CA SER A 727 -0.56 19.80 10.42
C SER A 727 -0.52 20.47 11.78
N GLN A 728 -1.46 21.38 12.01
CA GLN A 728 -1.78 21.90 13.33
C GLN A 728 -2.92 21.08 13.91
N ASN A 729 -2.67 20.41 15.03
CA ASN A 729 -3.58 19.46 15.64
C ASN A 729 -4.16 20.00 16.94
N TYR A 730 -5.47 19.84 17.11
CA TYR A 730 -6.23 20.18 18.32
C TYR A 730 -7.03 18.96 18.74
N ASP A 731 -6.79 18.47 19.94
CA ASP A 731 -7.41 17.26 20.45
C ASP A 731 -8.02 17.50 21.83
N PHE A 732 -9.21 16.92 22.04
CA PHE A 732 -9.92 16.92 23.32
C PHE A 732 -10.50 15.55 23.55
N SER A 733 -10.36 15.00 24.77
CA SER A 733 -11.03 13.77 25.17
C SER A 733 -11.59 13.84 26.59
N ALA A 734 -12.65 13.08 26.82
CA ALA A 734 -13.22 12.79 28.11
C ALA A 734 -13.32 11.28 28.28
N GLU A 735 -12.78 10.77 29.36
CA GLU A 735 -12.67 9.34 29.63
C GLU A 735 -13.19 9.05 31.03
N TRP A 736 -14.03 8.04 31.17
CA TRP A 736 -14.58 7.61 32.47
C TRP A 736 -14.29 6.12 32.70
N TYR A 737 -13.41 5.83 33.64
CA TYR A 737 -12.94 4.50 34.02
C TYR A 737 -13.73 3.99 35.20
N TYR A 738 -14.99 3.59 35.01
CA TYR A 738 -15.98 3.35 36.06
C TYR A 738 -15.91 1.96 36.72
N ALA A 739 -15.18 1.02 36.16
CA ALA A 739 -14.96 -0.30 36.74
C ALA A 739 -13.74 -0.99 36.08
N GLU A 740 -13.28 -2.07 36.67
CA GLU A 740 -12.23 -2.93 36.14
C GLU A 740 -12.58 -3.39 34.72
N ALA A 741 -11.65 -3.25 33.77
CA ALA A 741 -11.84 -3.51 32.34
C ALA A 741 -13.05 -2.77 31.72
N SER A 742 -13.50 -1.64 32.31
CA SER A 742 -14.67 -0.93 31.80
C SER A 742 -14.47 0.57 31.77
N TYR A 743 -14.57 1.17 30.57
CA TYR A 743 -14.52 2.63 30.40
C TYR A 743 -15.43 3.11 29.27
N LEU A 744 -15.73 4.39 29.30
CA LEU A 744 -16.34 5.18 28.25
C LEU A 744 -15.39 6.29 27.84
N SER A 745 -15.24 6.53 26.54
CA SER A 745 -14.54 7.72 26.08
C SER A 745 -15.28 8.43 24.94
N ALA A 746 -15.10 9.75 24.89
CA ALA A 746 -15.51 10.59 23.78
C ALA A 746 -14.38 11.58 23.49
N GLY A 747 -13.94 11.59 22.26
CA GLY A 747 -12.86 12.46 21.77
C GLY A 747 -13.31 13.30 20.59
N TYR A 748 -12.78 14.51 20.49
CA TYR A 748 -12.87 15.37 19.33
C TYR A 748 -11.46 15.72 18.87
N PHE A 749 -11.21 15.64 17.58
CA PHE A 749 -9.95 16.07 16.99
C PHE A 749 -10.20 17.02 15.80
N ARG A 750 -9.26 17.93 15.60
CA ARG A 750 -9.21 18.79 14.43
C ARG A 750 -7.76 18.95 13.97
N LYS A 751 -7.54 18.81 12.68
CA LYS A 751 -6.25 18.95 12.02
C LYS A 751 -6.38 19.94 10.87
N ASN A 752 -5.59 21.01 10.92
CA ASN A 752 -5.45 21.96 9.81
C ASN A 752 -4.17 21.60 9.07
N VAL A 753 -4.30 21.15 7.82
CA VAL A 753 -3.20 20.60 7.02
C VAL A 753 -2.88 21.51 5.86
N THR A 754 -1.59 21.77 5.66
CA THR A 754 -1.05 22.60 4.57
C THR A 754 -0.03 21.81 3.75
N ASN A 755 0.50 22.41 2.70
CA ASN A 755 1.52 21.84 1.80
C ASN A 755 1.05 20.57 1.04
N PHE A 756 -0.25 20.46 0.74
CA PHE A 756 -0.74 19.34 -0.07
C PHE A 756 0.02 19.20 -1.38
N ILE A 757 0.38 17.95 -1.72
CA ILE A 757 1.10 17.67 -2.96
C ILE A 757 0.10 17.58 -4.11
N THR A 758 0.32 18.41 -5.12
CA THR A 758 -0.42 18.46 -6.38
C THR A 758 0.55 18.31 -7.55
N ASN A 759 0.07 17.87 -8.72
CA ASN A 759 0.91 17.79 -9.90
C ASN A 759 0.75 19.06 -10.76
N LEU A 760 1.86 19.73 -11.02
CA LEU A 760 1.94 20.85 -11.95
C LEU A 760 2.53 20.40 -13.28
N LYS A 761 1.94 20.88 -14.38
CA LYS A 761 2.51 20.69 -15.71
C LYS A 761 3.47 21.84 -16.02
N VAL A 762 4.76 21.52 -16.05
CA VAL A 762 5.84 22.45 -16.35
C VAL A 762 6.33 22.27 -17.78
N ASP A 763 6.35 23.32 -18.56
CA ASP A 763 6.93 23.29 -19.91
C ASP A 763 8.47 23.24 -19.82
N SER A 764 9.05 22.23 -20.45
CA SER A 764 10.50 21.98 -20.46
C SER A 764 11.01 21.74 -21.86
N THR A 765 12.22 22.21 -22.15
CA THR A 765 12.97 21.94 -23.40
C THR A 765 14.06 20.90 -23.17
N ILE A 766 13.78 19.89 -22.36
CA ILE A 766 14.71 18.80 -22.05
C ILE A 766 15.29 18.19 -23.34
N TYR A 767 16.57 17.85 -23.33
CA TYR A 767 17.37 17.31 -24.44
C TYR A 767 17.55 18.27 -25.64
N ASN A 768 16.96 19.46 -25.68
CA ASN A 768 17.05 20.42 -26.80
C ASN A 768 16.72 19.82 -28.16
N LEU A 769 15.78 18.89 -28.23
CA LEU A 769 15.40 18.20 -29.45
C LEU A 769 14.69 19.17 -30.42
N ALA A 770 15.04 19.10 -31.68
CA ALA A 770 14.38 19.86 -32.72
C ALA A 770 13.04 19.20 -33.11
N ASN A 771 11.94 19.98 -33.14
CA ASN A 771 10.60 19.48 -33.49
C ASN A 771 10.40 19.49 -35.03
N PRO A 772 10.38 18.35 -35.72
CA PRO A 772 10.17 18.30 -37.16
C PRO A 772 8.80 18.80 -37.62
N ALA A 773 7.84 18.94 -36.71
CA ALA A 773 6.51 19.50 -36.98
C ALA A 773 6.39 20.98 -36.56
N ASP A 774 7.51 21.67 -36.25
CA ASP A 774 7.55 23.10 -35.97
C ASP A 774 8.83 23.74 -36.50
N GLY A 775 8.98 23.76 -37.79
CA GLY A 775 10.15 24.33 -38.43
C GLY A 775 9.83 24.96 -39.79
N LYS A 776 10.86 25.29 -40.53
CA LYS A 776 10.73 25.92 -41.85
C LYS A 776 9.90 25.04 -42.84
N LYS A 777 10.26 23.77 -43.00
CA LYS A 777 9.59 22.83 -43.89
C LYS A 777 8.11 22.66 -43.53
N TYR A 778 7.81 22.55 -42.25
CA TYR A 778 6.45 22.45 -41.74
C TYR A 778 5.61 23.69 -42.09
N ARG A 779 6.15 24.89 -41.81
CA ARG A 779 5.44 26.16 -42.11
C ARG A 779 5.18 26.37 -43.59
N GLU A 780 6.13 26.01 -44.44
CA GLU A 780 5.94 26.06 -45.92
C GLU A 780 4.88 25.08 -46.39
N ALA A 781 4.91 23.85 -45.86
CA ALA A 781 3.88 22.86 -46.18
C ALA A 781 2.49 23.27 -45.69
N LEU A 782 2.39 23.77 -44.45
CA LEU A 782 1.16 24.27 -43.86
C LEU A 782 0.53 25.40 -44.70
N ALA A 783 1.37 26.30 -45.17
CA ALA A 783 0.93 27.39 -46.08
C ALA A 783 0.45 26.87 -47.44
N ALA A 784 1.00 25.75 -47.92
CA ALA A 784 0.69 25.19 -49.23
C ALA A 784 -0.55 24.29 -49.23
N VAL A 785 -0.75 23.47 -48.20
CA VAL A 785 -1.75 22.38 -48.22
C VAL A 785 -2.72 22.43 -47.01
N GLY A 786 -2.60 23.44 -46.14
CA GLY A 786 -3.44 23.55 -44.94
C GLY A 786 -2.98 22.66 -43.80
N ALA A 787 -3.79 22.54 -42.73
CA ALA A 787 -3.40 21.94 -41.45
C ALA A 787 -3.47 20.38 -41.39
N ASP A 788 -3.86 19.73 -42.49
CA ASP A 788 -3.93 18.26 -42.53
C ASP A 788 -2.53 17.65 -42.44
N ALA A 789 -2.31 16.81 -41.45
CA ALA A 789 -0.99 16.25 -41.12
C ALA A 789 -0.45 15.33 -42.24
N ALA A 790 -1.30 14.51 -42.84
CA ALA A 790 -0.92 13.62 -43.93
C ALA A 790 -0.56 14.43 -45.18
N ALA A 791 -1.33 15.46 -45.49
CA ALA A 791 -1.04 16.35 -46.61
C ALA A 791 0.28 17.12 -46.42
N ILE A 792 0.54 17.63 -45.19
CA ILE A 792 1.79 18.31 -44.86
C ILE A 792 2.98 17.36 -45.03
N ARG A 793 2.94 16.16 -44.47
CA ARG A 793 4.04 15.19 -44.58
C ARG A 793 4.28 14.80 -46.06
N ASN A 794 3.22 14.51 -46.79
CA ASN A 794 3.33 14.18 -48.23
C ASN A 794 3.93 15.34 -49.03
N TRP A 795 3.54 16.59 -48.74
CA TRP A 795 4.12 17.78 -49.34
C TRP A 795 5.62 17.90 -49.05
N ILE A 796 6.05 17.66 -47.78
CA ILE A 796 7.48 17.70 -47.38
C ILE A 796 8.24 16.62 -48.12
N PHE A 797 7.76 15.38 -48.21
CA PHE A 797 8.41 14.29 -48.97
C PHE A 797 8.57 14.62 -50.45
N ALA A 798 7.57 15.30 -51.04
CA ALA A 798 7.62 15.67 -52.45
C ALA A 798 8.56 16.85 -52.74
N ASN A 799 8.65 17.83 -51.85
CA ASN A 799 9.38 19.07 -52.10
C ASN A 799 10.83 19.06 -51.54
N TYR A 800 11.12 18.18 -50.57
CA TYR A 800 12.43 18.05 -49.91
C TYR A 800 13.03 16.63 -50.02
N PRO A 801 12.93 15.92 -51.19
CA PRO A 801 13.34 14.50 -51.27
C PRO A 801 14.85 14.27 -51.08
N ASN A 802 15.67 15.31 -51.24
CA ASN A 802 17.12 15.24 -51.08
C ASN A 802 17.63 15.88 -49.79
N ASP A 803 16.77 16.35 -48.90
CA ASP A 803 17.20 16.89 -47.59
C ASP A 803 17.57 15.71 -46.69
N PRO A 804 18.75 15.76 -46.04
CA PRO A 804 19.20 14.65 -45.17
C PRO A 804 18.27 14.33 -44.02
N SER A 805 17.42 15.29 -43.58
CA SER A 805 16.42 15.08 -42.52
C SER A 805 15.11 14.45 -43.04
N VAL A 806 14.99 14.20 -44.36
CA VAL A 806 13.78 13.70 -45.00
C VAL A 806 14.04 12.33 -45.62
N ASN A 807 13.65 11.27 -44.97
CA ASN A 807 13.75 9.90 -45.49
C ASN A 807 12.45 9.48 -46.19
N VAL A 808 12.40 9.70 -47.50
CA VAL A 808 11.21 9.39 -48.32
C VAL A 808 10.88 7.90 -48.35
N PRO A 809 11.84 6.95 -48.55
CA PRO A 809 11.54 5.52 -48.51
C PRO A 809 11.05 5.05 -47.14
N GLY A 810 11.63 5.57 -46.04
CA GLY A 810 11.25 5.23 -44.66
C GLY A 810 10.02 6.01 -44.16
N LYS A 811 9.52 6.99 -44.89
CA LYS A 811 8.44 7.91 -44.49
C LYS A 811 8.69 8.61 -43.15
N VAL A 812 9.94 9.04 -42.92
CA VAL A 812 10.39 9.69 -41.68
C VAL A 812 10.91 11.10 -42.02
N ILE A 813 10.54 12.07 -41.15
CA ILE A 813 11.08 13.43 -41.17
C ILE A 813 11.74 13.67 -39.82
N SER A 814 13.05 13.81 -39.80
CA SER A 814 13.83 14.03 -38.55
C SER A 814 13.92 15.52 -38.23
N GLY A 815 13.87 15.86 -36.98
CA GLY A 815 14.11 17.22 -36.51
C GLY A 815 15.55 17.67 -36.77
N LYS A 816 15.70 18.93 -37.20
CA LYS A 816 17.00 19.52 -37.57
C LYS A 816 17.30 20.77 -36.74
N ALA A 817 18.28 20.66 -35.86
CA ALA A 817 18.71 21.78 -35.03
C ALA A 817 19.08 23.02 -35.88
N GLY A 818 18.64 24.18 -35.49
CA GLY A 818 18.85 25.47 -36.16
C GLY A 818 17.87 25.75 -37.32
N GLU A 819 17.07 24.77 -37.79
CA GLU A 819 15.99 24.97 -38.75
C GLU A 819 14.61 24.77 -38.13
N ASP A 820 14.49 23.83 -37.21
CA ASP A 820 13.26 23.50 -36.50
C ASP A 820 13.33 24.07 -35.08
N ASN A 821 12.19 24.47 -34.49
CA ASN A 821 12.10 24.97 -33.14
C ASN A 821 12.38 23.83 -32.15
N THR A 822 12.84 24.19 -30.96
CA THR A 822 13.03 23.19 -29.88
C THR A 822 11.68 22.63 -29.45
N MET A 823 11.60 21.30 -29.31
CA MET A 823 10.42 20.59 -28.81
C MET A 823 10.17 20.94 -27.34
N ILE A 824 8.92 21.25 -27.01
CA ILE A 824 8.48 21.47 -25.66
C ILE A 824 7.88 20.17 -25.11
N PHE A 825 8.25 19.83 -23.91
CA PHE A 825 7.69 18.73 -23.14
C PHE A 825 6.88 19.28 -21.98
N LYS A 826 5.68 18.78 -21.81
CA LYS A 826 4.86 19.02 -20.62
C LYS A 826 5.22 17.98 -19.59
N ILE A 827 5.92 18.39 -18.55
CA ILE A 827 6.42 17.52 -17.48
C ILE A 827 5.49 17.67 -16.28
N ASP A 828 4.85 16.56 -15.88
CA ASP A 828 4.11 16.48 -14.64
C ASP A 828 5.11 16.42 -13.48
N THR A 829 5.12 17.43 -12.62
CA THR A 829 6.05 17.56 -11.50
C THR A 829 5.27 17.78 -10.21
N PRO A 830 5.49 16.96 -9.15
CA PRO A 830 4.91 17.18 -7.85
C PRO A 830 5.32 18.55 -7.29
N SER A 831 4.38 19.26 -6.68
CA SER A 831 4.57 20.58 -6.10
C SER A 831 3.64 20.77 -4.91
N ASN A 832 4.05 21.54 -3.93
CA ASN A 832 3.19 21.88 -2.80
C ASN A 832 2.15 22.92 -3.23
N GLY A 833 0.88 22.65 -2.94
CA GLY A 833 -0.23 23.60 -3.07
C GLY A 833 -0.25 24.62 -1.93
N ALA A 834 -0.86 25.76 -2.17
CA ALA A 834 -0.99 26.83 -1.17
C ALA A 834 -2.28 26.72 -0.34
N GLU A 835 -3.11 25.72 -0.56
CA GLU A 835 -4.39 25.53 0.10
C GLU A 835 -4.21 24.88 1.46
N GLU A 836 -5.03 25.30 2.43
CA GLU A 836 -5.16 24.70 3.75
C GLU A 836 -6.46 23.90 3.81
N GLU A 837 -6.39 22.66 4.32
CA GLU A 837 -7.56 21.81 4.51
C GLU A 837 -7.75 21.49 5.99
N THR A 838 -9.00 21.51 6.43
CA THR A 838 -9.39 21.14 7.79
C THR A 838 -10.04 19.77 7.77
N ILE A 839 -9.55 18.89 8.62
CA ILE A 839 -10.13 17.58 8.91
C ILE A 839 -10.53 17.58 10.38
N ASP A 840 -11.74 17.23 10.69
CA ASP A 840 -12.17 17.07 12.07
C ASP A 840 -13.05 15.84 12.25
N GLY A 841 -13.18 15.39 13.50
CA GLY A 841 -13.95 14.19 13.76
C GLY A 841 -14.22 13.94 15.24
N TRP A 842 -15.08 12.97 15.46
CA TRP A 842 -15.46 12.48 16.78
C TRP A 842 -15.13 11.00 16.91
N GLU A 843 -14.60 10.62 18.06
CA GLU A 843 -14.28 9.25 18.45
C GLU A 843 -15.07 8.86 19.69
N PHE A 844 -15.79 7.75 19.65
CA PHE A 844 -16.52 7.20 20.79
C PHE A 844 -16.08 5.77 21.03
N ALA A 845 -15.77 5.43 22.28
CA ALA A 845 -15.45 4.06 22.67
C ALA A 845 -16.17 3.67 23.96
N ILE A 846 -16.64 2.44 23.99
CA ILE A 846 -17.22 1.77 25.16
C ILE A 846 -16.54 0.43 25.29
N GLN A 847 -15.91 0.19 26.42
CA GLN A 847 -15.46 -1.13 26.84
C GLN A 847 -16.18 -1.48 28.14
N HIS A 848 -16.86 -2.62 28.19
CA HIS A 848 -17.64 -3.01 29.37
C HIS A 848 -17.55 -4.52 29.63
N ALA A 849 -17.11 -4.87 30.81
CA ALA A 849 -17.16 -6.23 31.32
C ALA A 849 -18.39 -6.36 32.26
N PHE A 850 -19.26 -7.35 32.00
CA PHE A 850 -20.50 -7.55 32.77
C PHE A 850 -20.24 -8.28 34.10
N GLY A 851 -19.49 -7.65 34.99
CA GLY A 851 -19.11 -8.19 36.28
C GLY A 851 -18.41 -9.55 36.15
N GLU A 852 -18.79 -10.52 37.00
CA GLU A 852 -18.19 -11.87 36.99
C GLU A 852 -18.87 -12.85 36.03
N THR A 853 -19.71 -12.39 35.13
CA THR A 853 -20.45 -13.27 34.19
C THR A 853 -19.56 -13.90 33.12
N GLY A 854 -18.39 -13.33 32.90
CA GLY A 854 -17.48 -13.67 31.81
C GLY A 854 -17.81 -12.96 30.49
N PHE A 855 -18.99 -12.37 30.33
CA PHE A 855 -19.36 -11.62 29.14
C PHE A 855 -18.82 -10.19 29.17
N GLY A 856 -18.53 -9.65 27.98
CA GLY A 856 -18.21 -8.24 27.79
C GLY A 856 -18.42 -7.78 26.37
N THR A 857 -18.29 -6.47 26.17
CA THR A 857 -18.43 -5.83 24.86
C THR A 857 -17.44 -4.69 24.68
N ILE A 858 -17.02 -4.47 23.43
CA ILE A 858 -16.31 -3.28 22.99
C ILE A 858 -17.09 -2.69 21.82
N LEU A 859 -17.38 -1.40 21.88
CA LEU A 859 -18.07 -0.65 20.84
C LEU A 859 -17.24 0.58 20.51
N ASN A 860 -16.92 0.76 19.24
CA ASN A 860 -16.20 1.93 18.75
C ASN A 860 -16.98 2.55 17.61
N TYR A 861 -17.00 3.87 17.56
CA TYR A 861 -17.53 4.62 16.44
C TYR A 861 -16.69 5.87 16.20
N THR A 862 -16.30 6.09 14.97
CA THR A 862 -15.54 7.27 14.56
C THR A 862 -16.23 7.93 13.39
N MET A 863 -16.46 9.23 13.51
CA MET A 863 -16.92 10.12 12.44
C MET A 863 -15.75 11.00 12.02
N VAL A 864 -15.51 11.10 10.71
CA VAL A 864 -14.47 11.97 10.15
C VAL A 864 -15.05 12.79 9.03
N ASP A 865 -14.84 14.10 9.08
CA ASP A 865 -15.27 15.04 8.06
C ASP A 865 -14.07 15.85 7.52
N SER A 866 -14.14 16.24 6.26
CA SER A 866 -13.17 17.11 5.60
C SER A 866 -13.86 18.30 4.99
N GLY A 867 -13.28 19.47 5.14
CA GLY A 867 -13.78 20.70 4.53
C GLY A 867 -13.72 20.72 3.01
N VAL A 868 -13.05 19.75 2.38
CA VAL A 868 -12.89 19.63 0.92
C VAL A 868 -13.34 18.24 0.46
N GLU A 869 -14.50 18.19 -0.17
CA GLU A 869 -15.01 17.01 -0.85
C GLU A 869 -14.54 16.98 -2.30
N TYR A 870 -14.34 15.77 -2.85
CA TYR A 870 -14.04 15.58 -4.26
C TYR A 870 -15.29 15.89 -5.10
N ASP A 871 -15.22 16.91 -5.97
CA ASP A 871 -16.32 17.28 -6.86
C ASP A 871 -16.33 16.39 -8.11
N ASN A 872 -17.29 15.49 -8.19
CA ASN A 872 -17.47 14.56 -9.31
C ASN A 872 -17.81 15.22 -10.65
N PHE A 873 -18.14 16.52 -10.68
CA PHE A 873 -18.36 17.28 -11.91
C PHE A 873 -17.09 17.88 -12.51
N ILE A 874 -16.04 18.02 -11.73
CA ILE A 874 -14.77 18.57 -12.18
C ILE A 874 -13.92 17.46 -12.81
N LEU A 875 -13.50 17.66 -14.07
CA LEU A 875 -12.68 16.70 -14.84
C LEU A 875 -11.17 16.97 -14.74
N LYS A 876 -10.76 17.79 -13.79
CA LYS A 876 -9.35 18.11 -13.51
C LYS A 876 -8.92 17.44 -12.21
N ASP A 877 -7.61 17.39 -12.01
CA ASP A 877 -7.06 17.01 -10.70
C ASP A 877 -7.53 17.98 -9.62
N GLN A 878 -7.88 17.45 -8.46
CA GLN A 878 -8.46 18.18 -7.33
C GLN A 878 -7.70 17.81 -6.05
N PRO A 879 -7.46 18.76 -5.16
CA PRO A 879 -6.97 18.46 -3.82
C PRO A 879 -8.12 17.82 -3.02
N ALA A 880 -8.02 16.57 -2.69
CA ALA A 880 -8.92 15.89 -1.78
C ALA A 880 -8.15 14.81 -1.03
N LEU A 881 -8.45 14.63 0.23
CA LEU A 881 -7.83 13.59 1.02
C LEU A 881 -8.44 12.23 0.70
N VAL A 882 -7.58 11.23 0.66
CA VAL A 882 -7.97 9.83 0.43
C VAL A 882 -8.00 9.07 1.76
N GLY A 883 -8.96 8.16 1.91
CA GLY A 883 -9.08 7.30 3.07
C GLY A 883 -10.04 7.77 4.17
N LEU A 884 -10.59 8.98 4.07
CA LEU A 884 -11.56 9.52 5.03
C LEU A 884 -12.87 8.73 4.97
N SER A 885 -13.27 8.13 6.09
CA SER A 885 -14.52 7.40 6.22
C SER A 885 -14.94 7.22 7.67
N ASP A 886 -16.22 7.17 7.90
CA ASP A 886 -16.75 6.70 9.18
C ASP A 886 -16.42 5.23 9.41
N THR A 887 -16.22 4.84 10.66
CA THR A 887 -15.95 3.45 11.02
C THR A 887 -16.70 3.06 12.28
N ALA A 888 -17.12 1.78 12.37
CA ALA A 888 -17.77 1.21 13.54
C ALA A 888 -17.27 -0.21 13.80
N ASN A 889 -17.02 -0.52 15.06
CA ASN A 889 -16.68 -1.87 15.51
C ASN A 889 -17.57 -2.28 16.66
N VAL A 890 -18.09 -3.50 16.61
CA VAL A 890 -18.88 -4.12 17.67
C VAL A 890 -18.27 -5.47 17.98
N ILE A 891 -17.72 -5.61 19.18
CA ILE A 891 -17.09 -6.85 19.63
C ILE A 891 -17.83 -7.35 20.86
N LEU A 892 -18.26 -8.59 20.81
CA LEU A 892 -18.80 -9.32 21.95
C LEU A 892 -17.80 -10.42 22.31
N PHE A 893 -17.52 -10.55 23.60
CA PHE A 893 -16.64 -11.61 24.09
C PHE A 893 -17.20 -12.33 25.32
N TYR A 894 -16.70 -13.53 25.50
CA TYR A 894 -16.97 -14.34 26.68
C TYR A 894 -15.66 -14.99 27.15
N GLU A 895 -15.39 -14.92 28.44
CA GLU A 895 -14.23 -15.57 29.08
C GLU A 895 -14.62 -16.11 30.44
N ASN A 896 -14.66 -17.42 30.57
CA ASN A 896 -14.87 -18.08 31.87
C ASN A 896 -14.44 -19.55 31.78
N ASN A 897 -13.90 -20.09 32.89
CA ASN A 897 -13.53 -21.51 33.04
C ASN A 897 -12.68 -22.07 31.90
N GLY A 898 -11.72 -21.29 31.40
CA GLY A 898 -10.81 -21.67 30.30
C GLY A 898 -11.46 -21.62 28.92
N LEU A 899 -12.73 -21.24 28.81
CA LEU A 899 -13.38 -20.97 27.51
C LEU A 899 -13.30 -19.48 27.22
N GLN A 900 -12.74 -19.14 26.06
CA GLN A 900 -12.77 -17.80 25.50
C GLN A 900 -13.48 -17.85 24.16
N ALA A 901 -14.36 -16.88 23.90
CA ALA A 901 -15.05 -16.74 22.62
C ALA A 901 -15.18 -15.27 22.28
N ARG A 902 -15.10 -14.95 20.99
CA ARG A 902 -15.22 -13.59 20.49
C ARG A 902 -15.96 -13.61 19.17
N ILE A 903 -16.79 -12.60 18.95
CA ILE A 903 -17.36 -12.25 17.65
C ILE A 903 -17.17 -10.76 17.45
N ALA A 904 -16.68 -10.37 16.28
CA ALA A 904 -16.44 -8.98 15.90
C ALA A 904 -17.19 -8.66 14.61
N TYR A 905 -17.90 -7.53 14.61
CA TYR A 905 -18.46 -6.90 13.44
C TYR A 905 -17.71 -5.60 13.20
N ASN A 906 -17.09 -5.48 12.04
CA ASN A 906 -16.33 -4.32 11.60
C ASN A 906 -17.04 -3.70 10.40
N TRP A 907 -17.26 -2.38 10.42
CA TRP A 907 -17.87 -1.63 9.33
C TRP A 907 -17.07 -0.37 9.02
N ARG A 908 -16.91 -0.10 7.74
CA ARG A 908 -16.31 1.12 7.20
C ARG A 908 -17.23 1.69 6.13
N ASP A 909 -17.50 2.99 6.16
CA ASP A 909 -18.32 3.67 5.16
C ASP A 909 -17.56 3.86 3.85
N GLU A 910 -18.27 4.28 2.80
CA GLU A 910 -17.71 4.62 1.48
C GLU A 910 -16.66 5.73 1.62
N PHE A 911 -15.54 5.60 0.91
CA PHE A 911 -14.48 6.58 0.94
C PHE A 911 -13.76 6.74 -0.40
N LEU A 912 -13.22 7.94 -0.62
CA LEU A 912 -12.31 8.19 -1.73
C LEU A 912 -11.00 7.43 -1.51
N ASN A 913 -10.72 6.45 -2.36
CA ASN A 913 -9.51 5.64 -2.32
C ASN A 913 -8.37 6.27 -3.15
N SER A 914 -8.72 6.93 -4.27
CA SER A 914 -7.75 7.57 -5.16
C SER A 914 -8.40 8.70 -5.94
N ARG A 915 -7.62 9.76 -6.23
CA ARG A 915 -8.04 10.90 -7.06
C ARG A 915 -7.85 10.65 -8.56
N GLY A 916 -7.17 9.58 -8.93
CA GLY A 916 -6.83 9.26 -10.32
C GLY A 916 -7.07 7.80 -10.69
N GLN A 917 -7.32 7.58 -11.97
CA GLN A 917 -7.34 6.29 -12.65
C GLN A 917 -6.30 6.34 -13.78
N ASP A 918 -5.94 5.20 -14.38
CA ASP A 918 -4.98 5.16 -15.50
C ASP A 918 -5.42 6.02 -16.68
N THR A 919 -6.73 6.30 -16.78
CA THR A 919 -7.33 7.15 -17.82
C THR A 919 -7.31 8.65 -17.52
N GLY A 920 -6.82 9.06 -16.35
CA GLY A 920 -6.71 10.47 -15.95
C GLY A 920 -7.26 10.80 -14.57
N ALA A 921 -7.59 12.06 -14.33
CA ALA A 921 -8.12 12.59 -13.06
C ALA A 921 -9.57 12.14 -12.84
N ASN A 922 -9.78 10.87 -12.55
CA ASN A 922 -11.05 10.28 -12.19
C ASN A 922 -10.95 9.64 -10.81
N PRO A 923 -11.95 9.81 -9.92
CA PRO A 923 -11.89 9.26 -8.57
C PRO A 923 -12.06 7.74 -8.58
N LYS A 924 -11.57 7.12 -7.53
CA LYS A 924 -11.91 5.75 -7.13
C LYS A 924 -12.51 5.81 -5.74
N TYR A 925 -13.74 5.37 -5.59
CA TYR A 925 -14.41 5.20 -4.29
C TYR A 925 -14.47 3.73 -3.95
N THR A 926 -14.04 3.35 -2.76
CA THR A 926 -14.34 2.05 -2.18
C THR A 926 -15.67 2.16 -1.47
N GLU A 927 -16.64 1.30 -1.81
CA GLU A 927 -17.96 1.30 -1.21
C GLU A 927 -17.93 0.86 0.26
N ALA A 928 -19.01 1.12 0.97
CA ALA A 928 -19.13 0.71 2.36
C ALA A 928 -18.97 -0.81 2.48
N TYR A 929 -18.15 -1.24 3.43
CA TYR A 929 -17.76 -2.62 3.63
C TYR A 929 -17.99 -3.04 5.08
N SER A 930 -18.48 -4.26 5.28
CA SER A 930 -18.60 -4.84 6.61
C SER A 930 -18.10 -6.27 6.64
N GLN A 931 -17.57 -6.70 7.79
CA GLN A 931 -17.03 -8.05 7.97
C GLN A 931 -17.41 -8.58 9.35
N ILE A 932 -17.73 -9.87 9.41
CA ILE A 932 -17.93 -10.60 10.67
C ILE A 932 -16.83 -11.63 10.83
N ASP A 933 -16.13 -11.56 11.97
CA ASP A 933 -15.09 -12.46 12.38
C ASP A 933 -15.46 -13.13 13.71
N ALA A 934 -15.01 -14.36 13.94
CA ALA A 934 -15.21 -15.05 15.19
C ALA A 934 -14.01 -15.91 15.59
N SER A 935 -13.77 -16.02 16.89
CA SER A 935 -12.78 -16.92 17.46
C SER A 935 -13.30 -17.61 18.72
N VAL A 936 -12.87 -18.85 18.92
CA VAL A 936 -13.13 -19.63 20.14
C VAL A 936 -11.88 -20.35 20.54
N SER A 937 -11.49 -20.27 21.80
CA SER A 937 -10.41 -21.08 22.36
C SER A 937 -10.82 -21.74 23.67
N TYR A 938 -10.25 -22.90 23.95
CA TYR A 938 -10.53 -23.66 25.16
C TYR A 938 -9.27 -24.27 25.77
N ASP A 939 -9.00 -23.92 27.02
CA ASP A 939 -7.94 -24.53 27.80
C ASP A 939 -8.36 -25.91 28.28
N LEU A 940 -7.63 -26.93 27.85
CA LEU A 940 -7.95 -28.31 28.18
C LEU A 940 -7.57 -28.64 29.63
N PRO A 941 -8.53 -28.82 30.56
CA PRO A 941 -8.23 -29.08 31.98
C PRO A 941 -7.42 -30.36 32.22
N GLN A 942 -7.51 -31.31 31.26
CA GLN A 942 -6.83 -32.60 31.35
C GLN A 942 -5.33 -32.50 31.02
N VAL A 943 -4.92 -31.49 30.28
CA VAL A 943 -3.53 -31.28 29.88
C VAL A 943 -3.18 -29.82 30.17
N LYS A 944 -2.62 -29.57 31.34
CA LYS A 944 -2.25 -28.23 31.78
C LYS A 944 -1.36 -27.55 30.71
N GLY A 945 -1.70 -26.35 30.34
CA GLY A 945 -0.97 -25.55 29.35
C GLY A 945 -1.39 -25.81 27.89
N LEU A 946 -2.32 -26.73 27.60
CA LEU A 946 -2.81 -26.98 26.26
C LEU A 946 -4.12 -26.24 26.00
N THR A 947 -4.08 -25.31 25.03
CA THR A 947 -5.23 -24.58 24.50
C THR A 947 -5.52 -25.07 23.08
N VAL A 948 -6.77 -25.33 22.74
CA VAL A 948 -7.23 -25.55 21.37
C VAL A 948 -8.06 -24.36 20.92
N TYR A 949 -7.94 -23.97 19.63
CA TYR A 949 -8.65 -22.80 19.13
C TYR A 949 -9.18 -23.01 17.72
N LEU A 950 -10.20 -22.23 17.40
CA LEU A 950 -10.81 -22.11 16.07
C LEU A 950 -11.05 -20.64 15.79
N GLU A 951 -10.66 -20.20 14.59
CA GLU A 951 -10.88 -18.83 14.10
C GLU A 951 -11.58 -18.89 12.77
N ALA A 952 -12.43 -17.90 12.52
CA ALA A 952 -13.14 -17.71 11.26
C ALA A 952 -13.13 -16.21 10.90
N LEU A 953 -12.67 -15.88 9.70
CA LEU A 953 -12.60 -14.51 9.17
C LEU A 953 -13.50 -14.41 7.96
N ASN A 954 -14.13 -13.24 7.81
CA ASN A 954 -15.09 -12.96 6.74
C ASN A 954 -16.16 -14.04 6.62
N ILE A 955 -16.83 -14.36 7.72
CA ILE A 955 -17.84 -15.44 7.77
C ILE A 955 -19.00 -15.18 6.80
N THR A 956 -19.29 -13.93 6.53
CA THR A 956 -20.37 -13.47 5.64
C THR A 956 -19.99 -13.52 4.17
N ASP A 957 -18.73 -13.81 3.86
CA ASP A 957 -18.20 -13.86 2.48
C ASP A 957 -18.45 -12.53 1.73
N GLU A 958 -18.16 -11.42 2.41
CA GLU A 958 -18.35 -10.08 1.88
C GLU A 958 -17.36 -9.78 0.79
N TYR A 959 -17.80 -9.08 -0.27
CA TYR A 959 -16.95 -8.62 -1.36
C TYR A 959 -16.64 -7.12 -1.26
N ILE A 960 -15.55 -6.70 -1.88
CA ILE A 960 -15.16 -5.29 -1.97
C ILE A 960 -15.50 -4.78 -3.36
N ARG A 961 -16.25 -3.67 -3.42
CA ARG A 961 -16.62 -3.00 -4.66
C ARG A 961 -16.05 -1.58 -4.71
N VAL A 962 -15.47 -1.23 -5.86
CA VAL A 962 -14.87 0.08 -6.14
C VAL A 962 -15.55 0.68 -7.36
N HIS A 963 -15.92 1.95 -7.27
CA HIS A 963 -16.54 2.65 -8.38
C HIS A 963 -15.86 4.00 -8.69
N GLY A 964 -16.22 4.60 -9.82
CA GLY A 964 -15.77 5.92 -10.26
C GLY A 964 -16.64 7.05 -9.74
N ARG A 965 -17.01 7.99 -10.62
CA ARG A 965 -17.84 9.17 -10.28
C ARG A 965 -19.29 8.84 -9.90
N ALA A 966 -19.76 7.67 -10.24
CA ALA A 966 -21.08 7.15 -9.89
C ALA A 966 -20.97 5.64 -9.66
N LYS A 967 -21.92 5.08 -8.90
CA LYS A 967 -21.92 3.66 -8.50
C LYS A 967 -21.98 2.69 -9.67
N GLU A 968 -22.60 3.08 -10.76
CA GLU A 968 -22.65 2.29 -12.00
C GLU A 968 -21.28 2.26 -12.72
N GLN A 969 -20.36 3.17 -12.40
CA GLN A 969 -19.02 3.16 -12.92
C GLN A 969 -18.12 2.18 -12.14
N VAL A 970 -18.50 0.91 -12.14
CA VAL A 970 -17.71 -0.13 -11.44
C VAL A 970 -16.29 -0.16 -12.00
N LEU A 971 -15.32 0.00 -11.11
CA LEU A 971 -13.90 -0.16 -11.42
C LEU A 971 -13.41 -1.54 -11.10
N ASN A 972 -13.82 -2.07 -9.95
CA ASN A 972 -13.47 -3.41 -9.52
C ASN A 972 -14.51 -3.94 -8.53
N LEU A 973 -14.83 -5.21 -8.68
CA LEU A 973 -15.47 -6.04 -7.67
C LEU A 973 -14.53 -7.20 -7.38
N THR A 974 -14.19 -7.41 -6.11
CA THR A 974 -13.27 -8.47 -5.65
C THR A 974 -13.95 -9.32 -4.59
N GLU A 975 -14.06 -10.60 -4.83
CA GLU A 975 -14.48 -11.61 -3.86
C GLU A 975 -13.23 -12.38 -3.39
N ALA A 976 -12.96 -12.34 -2.07
CA ALA A 976 -11.77 -12.93 -1.46
C ALA A 976 -12.09 -14.11 -0.53
N GLY A 977 -13.36 -14.49 -0.43
CA GLY A 977 -13.82 -15.67 0.32
C GLY A 977 -13.70 -15.55 1.84
N SER A 978 -14.14 -16.60 2.53
CA SER A 978 -14.00 -16.75 3.98
C SER A 978 -12.80 -17.65 4.31
N ARG A 979 -12.22 -17.46 5.52
CA ARG A 979 -11.06 -18.23 5.99
C ARG A 979 -11.33 -18.83 7.36
N TYR A 980 -10.94 -20.09 7.53
CA TYR A 980 -11.08 -20.80 8.79
C TYR A 980 -9.73 -21.37 9.23
N SER A 981 -9.42 -21.31 10.52
CA SER A 981 -8.26 -21.94 11.09
C SER A 981 -8.62 -22.78 12.32
N ILE A 982 -7.96 -23.92 12.49
CA ILE A 982 -8.02 -24.75 13.69
C ILE A 982 -6.62 -25.03 14.19
N GLY A 983 -6.38 -24.82 15.47
CA GLY A 983 -5.04 -25.00 16.01
C GLY A 983 -5.01 -25.43 17.44
N ALA A 984 -3.80 -25.73 17.88
CA ALA A 984 -3.48 -26.05 19.26
C ALA A 984 -2.18 -25.34 19.67
N ARG A 985 -2.17 -24.86 20.90
CA ARG A 985 -1.05 -24.17 21.52
C ARG A 985 -0.72 -24.83 22.83
N TYR A 986 0.55 -25.02 23.09
CA TYR A 986 1.06 -25.58 24.33
C TYR A 986 2.05 -24.63 25.00
N SER A 987 1.74 -24.26 26.24
CA SER A 987 2.60 -23.47 27.12
C SER A 987 3.22 -24.38 28.19
N PHE A 988 4.56 -24.44 28.23
CA PHE A 988 5.32 -25.32 29.13
C PHE A 988 5.56 -24.71 30.49
#